data_9c07f0d065e5b1a3f42016fa66a2980f
#
_entry.id   9c07f0d065e5b1a3f42016fa66a2980f
#
_cell.length_a   1.000
_cell.length_b   1.000
_cell.length_c   1.000
_cell.angle_alpha   90.00
_cell.angle_beta   90.00
_cell.angle_gamma   90.00
#
_symmetry.space_group_name_H-M   'P 1'
#
loop_
_entity.id
_entity.type
_entity.pdbx_description
1 polymer ?
#
loop_
_entity_poly.entity_id
_entity_poly.type
_entity_poly.pdbx_seq_one_letter_code
_entity_poly.pdbx_strand_id
1 'polypeptide(L)'
;MRFSLSSCKWRLKGTERYVPIQGDTMETGRAMKGLTPWIDCQVPGGVALALYRAGWIEHPYFGMNSLKAEWIEHRWWMYETTFRKPMLEGTRFSLVFHGVDYDALIYLNNQFLGEHVGMYDAFSFDITDTFLEAETLKLVVILKDAPDEMGQVGYTSETQTQKSRFNYKWDFGTRLVNLGIWKDVEIIAEEACALRDLHVRTDVTDEGTGQVIASGAVEGRGEDLEVRLEVRLDQELCAAARLPVGNGRFCGMAEIPRPELWWPNGAGAQPLYDVRLVLHSADRRLDTADFRQGIRRLRFVPNENSPADALPYTYEINGKRIYIKGVNMTPLDHIYGDIPEERYAATLRAAAAMNVNMIRVWGGGIFEKECFYNLCDELGILVWQEFIQSSSGIDNIPSVKPEFLRLLEKSSRYAASTLRNYTSLAAWSGGNELMKNKSDPVGYDHPNIALLKRIVEETNPEHFFYPTSASGPSFRQADTPGISHDVHGEWEYAGNPKHYEKYGNADHLFNSEFGSSGVSGTRTAMRVLPEKSWVPVSVAENADWRFRGDWWCSFDRDTQIFGQLKDLPEFVSASQWIQAESIRFMVEANRRRAFHSSGSLIWQFNEPWPNITCTCLYTYYDEAKMGYFWAKDAFKPFHVSLDYRTLNPMGEFVGSLWLSRDDCAAGETAVLHWEALAMDGRVLFCGTGEMALPGVHSTRCMDLRFPVPHETVYALRVSARCGEQRDSSIYFFSTEETNIYRPYLRLPAPELKTEKIEESPGVETWRVTNQGASAALHIHCLERSDQWLTLPEEDFFTLFPGESRTVSVSFRERFRYGFDEYADVRAEGKPDVVFIPFPLKQMLP
;
A
#
# COMPACT_ATOMS: atom_id res chain seq x y z
N MET A 1 20.09 27.05 2.41
CA MET A 1 19.22 27.06 3.62
C MET A 1 17.75 27.00 3.20
N ARG A 2 16.85 26.43 4.07
CA ARG A 2 15.42 26.27 3.76
C ARG A 2 14.57 26.79 4.92
N PHE A 3 13.40 27.34 4.60
CA PHE A 3 12.38 27.74 5.55
C PHE A 3 11.02 27.25 5.09
N SER A 4 10.46 26.30 5.82
CA SER A 4 9.12 25.75 5.54
C SER A 4 8.04 26.73 5.99
N LEU A 5 7.04 26.95 5.15
CA LEU A 5 5.86 27.73 5.45
C LEU A 5 4.76 26.93 6.17
N SER A 6 4.95 25.63 6.41
CA SER A 6 4.02 24.79 7.18
C SER A 6 3.81 25.28 8.61
N SER A 7 4.82 25.94 9.19
CA SER A 7 4.76 26.55 10.52
C SER A 7 4.06 27.91 10.57
N CYS A 8 3.76 28.49 9.41
CA CYS A 8 3.07 29.77 9.32
C CYS A 8 1.55 29.61 9.55
N LYS A 9 0.92 30.72 9.92
CA LYS A 9 -0.55 30.76 10.02
C LYS A 9 -1.14 30.95 8.64
N TRP A 10 -1.91 30.00 8.19
CA TRP A 10 -2.64 30.06 6.94
C TRP A 10 -4.11 30.28 7.18
N ARG A 11 -4.76 30.98 6.26
CA ARG A 11 -6.20 31.13 6.20
C ARG A 11 -6.73 30.89 4.80
N LEU A 12 -7.96 30.44 4.73
CA LEU A 12 -8.65 30.01 3.52
C LEU A 12 -9.96 30.79 3.36
N LYS A 13 -10.33 31.10 2.13
CA LYS A 13 -11.59 31.72 1.77
C LYS A 13 -12.13 31.11 0.48
N GLY A 14 -13.39 30.67 0.48
CA GLY A 14 -14.09 30.21 -0.72
C GLY A 14 -14.66 31.39 -1.49
N THR A 15 -14.57 31.35 -2.80
CA THR A 15 -15.08 32.36 -3.71
C THR A 15 -15.84 31.74 -4.88
N GLU A 16 -16.62 32.56 -5.56
CA GLU A 16 -17.17 32.18 -6.86
C GLU A 16 -16.04 32.19 -7.91
N ARG A 17 -16.25 31.50 -9.02
CA ARG A 17 -15.36 31.60 -10.19
C ARG A 17 -15.26 33.04 -10.66
N TYR A 18 -14.07 33.54 -10.87
CA TYR A 18 -13.86 34.88 -11.38
C TYR A 18 -12.62 34.94 -12.27
N VAL A 19 -12.57 35.93 -13.15
CA VAL A 19 -11.37 36.26 -13.92
C VAL A 19 -10.56 37.26 -13.09
N PRO A 20 -9.29 37.01 -12.75
CA PRO A 20 -8.45 37.98 -12.08
C PRO A 20 -8.36 39.27 -12.86
N ILE A 21 -8.72 40.38 -12.22
CA ILE A 21 -8.63 41.72 -12.79
C ILE A 21 -7.45 42.40 -12.12
N GLN A 22 -6.65 43.12 -12.89
CA GLN A 22 -5.58 43.92 -12.31
C GLN A 22 -6.14 44.93 -11.33
N GLY A 23 -5.74 44.80 -10.08
CA GLY A 23 -6.16 45.64 -8.98
C GLY A 23 -6.21 44.93 -7.66
N ASP A 24 -6.01 45.71 -6.62
CA ASP A 24 -5.86 45.20 -5.23
C ASP A 24 -7.08 44.47 -4.69
N THR A 25 -8.25 44.66 -5.26
CA THR A 25 -9.47 44.20 -4.68
C THR A 25 -9.82 42.79 -5.09
N MET A 26 -9.58 42.38 -6.30
CA MET A 26 -9.95 41.07 -6.81
C MET A 26 -8.83 40.04 -6.56
N GLU A 27 -7.65 40.31 -6.99
CA GLU A 27 -6.50 39.39 -6.89
C GLU A 27 -6.11 39.11 -5.43
N THR A 28 -6.26 40.10 -4.56
CA THR A 28 -5.89 39.94 -3.15
C THR A 28 -7.07 39.56 -2.25
N GLY A 29 -8.27 39.46 -2.77
CA GLY A 29 -9.49 39.16 -1.99
C GLY A 29 -9.92 40.28 -1.04
N ARG A 30 -9.37 41.48 -1.19
CA ARG A 30 -9.53 42.60 -0.25
C ARG A 30 -10.98 43.04 -0.06
N ALA A 31 -11.76 43.09 -1.14
CA ALA A 31 -13.17 43.49 -1.12
C ALA A 31 -14.11 42.37 -1.56
N MET A 32 -13.61 41.17 -1.77
CA MET A 32 -14.46 40.05 -2.18
C MET A 32 -15.41 39.63 -1.07
N LYS A 33 -16.69 39.59 -1.43
CA LYS A 33 -17.67 38.87 -0.64
C LYS A 33 -17.52 37.39 -0.95
N GLY A 34 -16.66 36.68 -0.21
CA GLY A 34 -16.47 35.25 -0.42
C GLY A 34 -17.69 34.43 -0.06
N LEU A 35 -17.72 33.20 -0.53
CA LEU A 35 -18.70 32.19 -0.13
C LEU A 35 -18.56 31.86 1.36
N THR A 36 -17.34 31.87 1.87
CA THR A 36 -17.04 31.74 3.29
C THR A 36 -16.38 33.03 3.81
N PRO A 37 -16.39 33.31 5.12
CA PRO A 37 -15.41 34.21 5.72
C PRO A 37 -14.00 33.62 5.57
N TRP A 38 -12.98 34.35 5.99
CA TRP A 38 -11.67 33.77 6.22
C TRP A 38 -11.76 32.76 7.37
N ILE A 39 -11.32 31.54 7.12
CA ILE A 39 -11.20 30.46 8.09
C ILE A 39 -9.74 30.03 8.22
N ASP A 40 -9.35 29.54 9.39
CA ASP A 40 -8.02 28.98 9.60
C ASP A 40 -7.87 27.68 8.82
N CYS A 41 -6.67 27.44 8.28
CA CYS A 41 -6.35 26.19 7.59
C CYS A 41 -4.91 25.78 7.85
N GLN A 42 -4.59 24.55 7.52
CA GLN A 42 -3.23 24.01 7.54
C GLN A 42 -2.69 23.84 6.11
N VAL A 43 -1.36 23.98 5.98
CA VAL A 43 -0.57 23.64 4.81
C VAL A 43 0.67 22.87 5.28
N PRO A 44 0.90 21.64 4.80
CA PRO A 44 0.06 20.87 3.86
C PRO A 44 -1.32 20.50 4.40
N GLY A 45 -2.30 20.35 3.49
CA GLY A 45 -3.68 20.01 3.85
C GLY A 45 -4.64 19.97 2.67
N GLY A 46 -5.93 20.15 2.96
CA GLY A 46 -6.98 20.17 1.94
C GLY A 46 -8.14 21.10 2.33
N VAL A 47 -8.85 21.61 1.32
CA VAL A 47 -10.00 22.53 1.49
C VAL A 47 -11.11 21.89 2.31
N ALA A 48 -11.50 20.65 2.00
CA ALA A 48 -12.57 19.96 2.70
C ALA A 48 -12.27 19.82 4.21
N LEU A 49 -11.02 19.56 4.58
CA LEU A 49 -10.61 19.46 5.96
C LEU A 49 -10.70 20.80 6.70
N ALA A 50 -10.26 21.89 6.06
CA ALA A 50 -10.39 23.24 6.63
C ALA A 50 -11.84 23.63 6.86
N LEU A 51 -12.73 23.30 5.94
CA LEU A 51 -14.18 23.54 6.07
C LEU A 51 -14.81 22.71 7.19
N TYR A 52 -14.42 21.46 7.33
CA TYR A 52 -14.88 20.60 8.42
C TYR A 52 -14.44 21.15 9.78
N ARG A 53 -13.16 21.49 9.94
CA ARG A 53 -12.62 22.09 11.18
C ARG A 53 -13.30 23.42 11.55
N ALA A 54 -13.72 24.19 10.54
CA ALA A 54 -14.46 25.43 10.74
C ALA A 54 -16.00 25.21 10.95
N GLY A 55 -16.48 23.97 10.92
CA GLY A 55 -17.91 23.65 11.11
C GLY A 55 -18.81 23.97 9.91
N TRP A 56 -18.24 24.12 8.71
CA TRP A 56 -18.99 24.43 7.49
C TRP A 56 -19.57 23.20 6.80
N ILE A 57 -18.97 22.01 7.03
CA ILE A 57 -19.48 20.73 6.52
C ILE A 57 -19.54 19.72 7.66
N GLU A 58 -20.43 18.76 7.53
CA GLU A 58 -20.50 17.59 8.42
C GLU A 58 -19.33 16.63 8.13
N HIS A 59 -19.05 15.72 9.06
CA HIS A 59 -18.01 14.71 8.90
C HIS A 59 -18.22 13.89 7.62
N PRO A 60 -17.36 14.03 6.59
CA PRO A 60 -17.61 13.44 5.26
C PRO A 60 -17.62 11.92 5.25
N TYR A 61 -16.92 11.27 6.22
CA TYR A 61 -16.82 9.82 6.30
C TYR A 61 -17.96 9.16 7.08
N PHE A 62 -18.92 9.93 7.61
CA PHE A 62 -20.11 9.40 8.28
C PHE A 62 -21.31 9.31 7.32
N GLY A 63 -21.96 8.15 7.28
CA GLY A 63 -23.14 7.89 6.43
C GLY A 63 -22.88 8.23 4.96
N MET A 64 -23.70 9.13 4.42
CA MET A 64 -23.60 9.63 3.04
C MET A 64 -23.18 11.12 2.99
N ASN A 65 -22.52 11.65 4.03
CA ASN A 65 -22.21 13.07 4.13
C ASN A 65 -21.23 13.58 3.05
N SER A 66 -20.41 12.69 2.46
CA SER A 66 -19.54 13.08 1.33
C SER A 66 -20.31 13.66 0.15
N LEU A 67 -21.55 13.20 -0.10
CA LEU A 67 -22.44 13.79 -1.12
C LEU A 67 -22.74 15.27 -0.85
N LYS A 68 -22.80 15.67 0.41
CA LYS A 68 -23.05 17.07 0.80
C LYS A 68 -21.81 17.96 0.65
N ALA A 69 -20.64 17.38 0.40
CA ALA A 69 -19.38 18.09 0.25
C ALA A 69 -18.96 18.30 -1.23
N GLU A 70 -19.68 17.74 -2.20
CA GLU A 70 -19.32 17.80 -3.63
C GLU A 70 -19.29 19.23 -4.19
N TRP A 71 -20.02 20.19 -3.59
CA TRP A 71 -19.98 21.59 -4.01
C TRP A 71 -18.59 22.24 -3.89
N ILE A 72 -17.70 21.67 -3.04
CA ILE A 72 -16.37 22.21 -2.75
C ILE A 72 -15.51 22.20 -4.02
N GLU A 73 -15.59 21.16 -4.82
CA GLU A 73 -14.80 20.99 -6.02
C GLU A 73 -15.14 21.98 -7.16
N HIS A 74 -16.30 22.63 -7.08
CA HIS A 74 -16.80 23.58 -8.08
C HIS A 74 -16.58 25.03 -7.71
N ARG A 75 -15.74 25.34 -6.74
CA ARG A 75 -15.45 26.67 -6.23
C ARG A 75 -13.97 27.00 -6.35
N TRP A 76 -13.67 28.28 -6.39
CA TRP A 76 -12.32 28.78 -6.27
C TRP A 76 -11.99 28.99 -4.80
N TRP A 77 -10.73 28.73 -4.42
CA TRP A 77 -10.27 28.80 -3.05
C TRP A 77 -9.03 29.66 -2.93
N MET A 78 -9.04 30.63 -2.04
CA MET A 78 -7.93 31.54 -1.81
C MET A 78 -7.25 31.20 -0.50
N TYR A 79 -6.03 30.74 -0.57
CA TYR A 79 -5.13 30.57 0.57
C TYR A 79 -4.34 31.84 0.78
N GLU A 80 -4.11 32.25 2.02
CA GLU A 80 -3.29 33.40 2.35
C GLU A 80 -2.47 33.13 3.61
N THR A 81 -1.20 33.53 3.58
CA THR A 81 -0.35 33.61 4.77
C THR A 81 0.46 34.90 4.72
N THR A 82 0.71 35.46 5.91
CA THR A 82 1.59 36.64 6.08
C THR A 82 2.58 36.33 7.18
N PHE A 83 3.85 36.48 6.91
CA PHE A 83 4.91 36.14 7.84
C PHE A 83 6.08 37.12 7.73
N ARG A 84 6.84 37.25 8.81
CA ARG A 84 8.07 38.01 8.81
C ARG A 84 9.13 37.27 7.99
N LYS A 85 9.92 37.98 7.21
CA LYS A 85 11.04 37.45 6.44
C LYS A 85 11.94 36.59 7.34
N PRO A 86 12.17 35.30 7.00
CA PRO A 86 13.10 34.48 7.76
C PRO A 86 14.55 34.92 7.52
N MET A 87 15.42 34.66 8.52
CA MET A 87 16.86 34.88 8.36
C MET A 87 17.47 33.72 7.59
N LEU A 88 17.69 33.93 6.32
CA LEU A 88 18.33 32.97 5.42
C LEU A 88 19.55 33.64 4.76
N GLU A 89 20.63 32.88 4.66
CA GLU A 89 21.86 33.30 4.00
C GLU A 89 21.95 32.68 2.60
N GLY A 90 22.17 33.47 1.59
CA GLY A 90 22.27 33.08 0.19
C GLY A 90 22.27 34.29 -0.75
N THR A 91 22.54 34.04 -2.02
CA THR A 91 22.56 35.03 -3.07
C THR A 91 21.31 34.98 -3.96
N ARG A 92 20.57 33.86 -3.94
CA ARG A 92 19.31 33.63 -4.65
C ARG A 92 18.28 33.06 -3.70
N PHE A 93 17.03 33.56 -3.81
CA PHE A 93 15.92 33.12 -2.99
C PHE A 93 14.78 32.65 -3.89
N SER A 94 14.35 31.44 -3.71
CA SER A 94 13.26 30.82 -4.47
C SER A 94 12.10 30.45 -3.57
N LEU A 95 10.87 30.77 -3.99
CA LEU A 95 9.64 30.22 -3.39
C LEU A 95 9.31 28.91 -4.12
N VAL A 96 9.34 27.80 -3.40
CA VAL A 96 9.17 26.46 -3.96
C VAL A 96 7.90 25.82 -3.43
N PHE A 97 7.06 25.33 -4.32
CA PHE A 97 5.89 24.50 -4.01
C PHE A 97 6.19 23.06 -4.38
N HIS A 98 6.09 22.13 -3.43
CA HIS A 98 6.36 20.71 -3.66
C HIS A 98 5.15 19.94 -4.18
N GLY A 99 3.93 20.49 -4.05
CA GLY A 99 2.71 19.92 -4.61
C GLY A 99 1.48 20.76 -4.31
N VAL A 100 0.79 21.16 -5.36
CA VAL A 100 -0.47 21.93 -5.30
C VAL A 100 -1.51 21.19 -6.13
N ASP A 101 -2.68 20.98 -5.61
CA ASP A 101 -3.77 20.29 -6.25
C ASP A 101 -4.91 21.28 -6.51
N TYR A 102 -5.11 21.82 -7.71
CA TYR A 102 -4.62 21.36 -9.00
C TYR A 102 -4.12 22.53 -9.89
N ASP A 103 -4.97 23.54 -10.16
CA ASP A 103 -4.68 24.72 -10.98
C ASP A 103 -4.59 25.95 -10.07
N ALA A 104 -3.44 26.59 -10.03
CA ALA A 104 -3.11 27.62 -9.06
C ALA A 104 -2.58 28.90 -9.69
N LEU A 105 -3.00 30.05 -9.14
CA LEU A 105 -2.44 31.38 -9.40
C LEU A 105 -1.67 31.82 -8.15
N ILE A 106 -0.43 32.29 -8.31
CA ILE A 106 0.47 32.59 -7.19
C ILE A 106 0.79 34.08 -7.17
N TYR A 107 0.60 34.71 -6.01
CA TYR A 107 0.90 36.13 -5.76
C TYR A 107 1.77 36.30 -4.52
N LEU A 108 2.81 37.15 -4.62
CA LEU A 108 3.64 37.52 -3.47
C LEU A 108 3.64 39.05 -3.35
N ASN A 109 3.28 39.58 -2.18
CA ASN A 109 3.16 41.02 -1.92
C ASN A 109 2.30 41.77 -2.98
N ASN A 110 1.18 41.13 -3.38
CA ASN A 110 0.26 41.58 -4.42
C ASN A 110 0.83 41.54 -5.85
N GLN A 111 2.02 41.02 -6.04
CA GLN A 111 2.62 40.84 -7.36
C GLN A 111 2.30 39.43 -7.87
N PHE A 112 1.75 39.30 -9.07
CA PHE A 112 1.55 38.02 -9.73
C PHE A 112 2.91 37.41 -10.12
N LEU A 113 3.19 36.22 -9.58
CA LEU A 113 4.41 35.46 -9.88
C LEU A 113 4.24 34.54 -11.08
N GLY A 114 3.03 33.93 -11.22
CA GLY A 114 2.73 33.00 -12.28
C GLY A 114 1.61 32.03 -11.91
N GLU A 115 1.43 31.05 -12.78
CA GLU A 115 0.43 29.97 -12.61
C GLU A 115 1.08 28.60 -12.74
N HIS A 116 0.40 27.59 -12.20
CA HIS A 116 0.81 26.19 -12.28
C HIS A 116 -0.41 25.30 -12.46
N VAL A 117 -0.26 24.26 -13.31
CA VAL A 117 -1.25 23.21 -13.52
C VAL A 117 -0.59 21.85 -13.34
N GLY A 118 -1.22 20.99 -12.53
CA GLY A 118 -0.74 19.67 -12.17
C GLY A 118 -0.51 19.54 -10.67
N MET A 119 -0.46 18.32 -10.15
CA MET A 119 -0.33 18.09 -8.70
C MET A 119 0.93 17.31 -8.30
N TYR A 120 1.67 16.74 -9.22
CA TYR A 120 2.73 15.78 -8.91
C TYR A 120 4.15 16.30 -9.07
N ASP A 121 4.35 17.48 -9.64
CA ASP A 121 5.65 18.08 -9.81
C ASP A 121 5.83 19.32 -8.93
N ALA A 122 7.05 19.52 -8.46
CA ALA A 122 7.43 20.77 -7.80
C ALA A 122 7.65 21.89 -8.82
N PHE A 123 7.35 23.12 -8.39
CA PHE A 123 7.61 24.33 -9.17
C PHE A 123 8.09 25.47 -8.29
N SER A 124 8.79 26.44 -8.87
CA SER A 124 9.37 27.54 -8.11
C SER A 124 9.33 28.86 -8.83
N PHE A 125 9.41 29.92 -8.05
CA PHE A 125 9.57 31.31 -8.54
C PHE A 125 10.79 31.94 -7.89
N ASP A 126 11.58 32.66 -8.69
CA ASP A 126 12.63 33.52 -8.15
C ASP A 126 11.98 34.74 -7.46
N ILE A 127 12.24 34.87 -6.17
CA ILE A 127 11.73 35.96 -5.35
C ILE A 127 12.84 36.82 -4.76
N THR A 128 14.04 36.74 -5.31
CA THR A 128 15.25 37.34 -4.74
C THR A 128 15.07 38.83 -4.45
N ASP A 129 14.62 39.61 -5.40
CA ASP A 129 14.45 41.07 -5.22
C ASP A 129 13.39 41.37 -4.14
N THR A 130 12.21 40.74 -4.23
CA THR A 130 11.14 40.88 -3.24
C THR A 130 11.58 40.45 -1.86
N PHE A 131 12.34 39.35 -1.75
CA PHE A 131 12.85 38.83 -0.47
C PHE A 131 13.87 39.77 0.15
N LEU A 132 14.74 40.39 -0.63
CA LEU A 132 15.76 41.31 -0.12
C LEU A 132 15.15 42.62 0.37
N GLU A 133 14.15 43.14 -0.34
CA GLU A 133 13.54 44.45 -0.06
C GLU A 133 12.48 44.42 1.06
N ALA A 134 11.73 43.33 1.20
CA ALA A 134 10.62 43.27 2.14
C ALA A 134 11.03 42.79 3.55
N GLU A 135 10.41 43.35 4.61
CA GLU A 135 10.50 42.83 5.97
C GLU A 135 9.41 41.78 6.27
N THR A 136 8.32 41.90 5.56
CA THR A 136 7.14 41.02 5.69
C THR A 136 6.71 40.53 4.31
N LEU A 137 6.43 39.25 4.21
CA LEU A 137 5.99 38.62 2.98
C LEU A 137 4.52 38.19 3.14
N LYS A 138 3.69 38.51 2.16
CA LYS A 138 2.30 38.09 2.04
C LYS A 138 2.16 37.20 0.82
N LEU A 139 1.96 35.92 1.03
CA LEU A 139 1.72 34.93 -0.03
C LEU A 139 0.22 34.66 -0.17
N VAL A 140 -0.28 34.77 -1.41
CA VAL A 140 -1.65 34.40 -1.78
C VAL A 140 -1.60 33.33 -2.87
N VAL A 141 -2.30 32.24 -2.66
CA VAL A 141 -2.47 31.16 -3.63
C VAL A 141 -3.95 30.99 -3.92
N ILE A 142 -4.34 31.16 -5.17
CA ILE A 142 -5.72 31.00 -5.61
C ILE A 142 -5.81 29.68 -6.36
N LEU A 143 -6.53 28.75 -5.81
CA LEU A 143 -6.87 27.50 -6.47
C LEU A 143 -8.16 27.68 -7.27
N LYS A 144 -8.12 27.32 -8.53
CA LYS A 144 -9.32 27.23 -9.35
C LYS A 144 -10.13 25.98 -8.92
N ASP A 145 -11.33 25.85 -9.44
CA ASP A 145 -12.14 24.66 -9.27
C ASP A 145 -11.41 23.38 -9.78
N ALA A 146 -11.78 22.23 -9.21
CA ALA A 146 -11.22 20.96 -9.68
C ALA A 146 -11.56 20.74 -11.16
N PRO A 147 -10.64 20.15 -11.92
CA PRO A 147 -10.94 19.79 -13.30
C PRO A 147 -12.02 18.72 -13.34
N ASP A 148 -12.87 18.77 -14.38
CA ASP A 148 -13.81 17.68 -14.65
C ASP A 148 -13.01 16.45 -15.06
N GLU A 149 -13.09 15.41 -14.25
CA GLU A 149 -12.42 14.12 -14.48
C GLU A 149 -13.33 12.97 -14.01
N MET A 150 -13.02 11.78 -14.47
CA MET A 150 -13.78 10.58 -14.15
C MET A 150 -13.08 9.71 -13.12
N GLY A 151 -13.84 9.01 -12.30
CA GLY A 151 -13.35 7.97 -11.40
C GLY A 151 -13.20 6.62 -12.10
N GLN A 152 -13.73 5.57 -11.48
CA GLN A 152 -13.66 4.21 -11.99
C GLN A 152 -14.52 3.97 -13.25
N VAL A 153 -15.55 4.77 -13.48
CA VAL A 153 -16.45 4.61 -14.64
C VAL A 153 -16.29 5.77 -15.60
N GLY A 154 -15.78 5.49 -16.80
CA GLY A 154 -15.56 6.53 -17.80
C GLY A 154 -14.68 6.05 -18.96
N TYR A 155 -14.04 7.00 -19.62
CA TYR A 155 -13.24 6.80 -20.83
C TYR A 155 -11.80 7.28 -20.59
N THR A 156 -10.88 6.35 -20.33
CA THR A 156 -9.46 6.68 -20.09
C THR A 156 -8.82 7.40 -21.28
N SER A 157 -9.22 7.09 -22.51
CA SER A 157 -8.75 7.78 -23.72
C SER A 157 -9.11 9.27 -23.77
N GLU A 158 -10.12 9.69 -23.01
CA GLU A 158 -10.58 11.09 -22.94
C GLU A 158 -9.89 11.90 -21.83
N THR A 159 -9.06 11.26 -20.97
CA THR A 159 -8.35 11.93 -19.89
C THR A 159 -7.47 13.09 -20.42
N GLN A 160 -7.54 14.24 -19.75
CA GLN A 160 -6.78 15.44 -20.08
C GLN A 160 -5.97 15.99 -18.91
N THR A 161 -6.10 15.40 -17.74
CA THR A 161 -5.50 15.88 -16.49
C THR A 161 -4.58 14.86 -15.87
N GLN A 162 -3.60 15.32 -15.10
CA GLN A 162 -2.76 14.51 -14.22
C GLN A 162 -3.21 14.71 -12.78
N LYS A 163 -4.45 14.31 -12.48
CA LYS A 163 -5.06 14.37 -11.15
C LYS A 163 -5.36 12.97 -10.61
N SER A 164 -5.30 12.83 -9.29
CA SER A 164 -5.62 11.61 -8.57
C SER A 164 -7.07 11.18 -8.83
N ARG A 165 -7.24 10.04 -9.49
CA ARG A 165 -8.56 9.61 -9.99
C ARG A 165 -9.46 9.01 -8.93
N PHE A 166 -8.90 8.38 -7.89
CA PHE A 166 -9.70 7.75 -6.83
C PHE A 166 -10.60 8.75 -6.09
N ASN A 167 -10.20 10.03 -6.04
CA ASN A 167 -11.01 11.10 -5.42
C ASN A 167 -12.35 11.34 -6.12
N TYR A 168 -12.47 10.97 -7.41
CA TYR A 168 -13.70 11.08 -8.21
C TYR A 168 -14.65 9.88 -8.07
N LYS A 169 -14.46 9.06 -7.07
CA LYS A 169 -15.08 7.77 -6.75
C LYS A 169 -14.35 6.59 -7.36
N TRP A 170 -14.09 5.62 -6.51
CA TRP A 170 -13.56 4.31 -6.87
C TRP A 170 -14.34 3.21 -6.14
N ASP A 171 -14.08 1.92 -6.46
CA ASP A 171 -14.77 0.78 -5.83
C ASP A 171 -14.43 0.60 -4.33
N PHE A 172 -13.39 1.27 -3.85
CA PHE A 172 -12.96 1.32 -2.45
C PHE A 172 -13.03 2.72 -1.83
N GLY A 173 -13.68 3.67 -2.47
CA GLY A 173 -13.73 5.06 -2.01
C GLY A 173 -14.95 5.82 -2.46
N THR A 174 -15.27 6.90 -1.75
CA THR A 174 -16.34 7.82 -2.13
C THR A 174 -15.86 8.89 -3.11
N ARG A 175 -16.78 9.68 -3.69
CA ARG A 175 -16.41 10.93 -4.34
C ARG A 175 -16.16 11.99 -3.26
N LEU A 176 -14.91 12.41 -3.15
CA LEU A 176 -14.49 13.54 -2.33
C LEU A 176 -13.24 14.13 -3.00
N VAL A 177 -13.45 15.02 -3.95
CA VAL A 177 -12.38 15.56 -4.77
C VAL A 177 -11.56 16.55 -3.95
N ASN A 178 -10.31 16.20 -3.68
CA ASN A 178 -9.42 17.06 -2.91
C ASN A 178 -8.99 18.26 -3.76
N LEU A 179 -8.84 19.40 -3.12
CA LEU A 179 -8.17 20.62 -3.57
C LEU A 179 -7.31 21.12 -2.41
N GLY A 180 -6.10 21.57 -2.68
CA GLY A 180 -5.26 22.12 -1.62
C GLY A 180 -3.78 22.23 -1.97
N ILE A 181 -3.04 22.83 -1.07
CA ILE A 181 -1.58 22.76 -1.05
C ILE A 181 -1.25 21.51 -0.24
N TRP A 182 -0.95 20.40 -0.92
CA TRP A 182 -0.90 19.08 -0.28
C TRP A 182 0.52 18.61 0.09
N LYS A 183 1.55 19.32 -0.40
CA LYS A 183 2.94 19.19 0.06
C LYS A 183 3.44 20.52 0.57
N ASP A 184 4.62 20.54 1.15
CA ASP A 184 5.18 21.74 1.75
C ASP A 184 5.40 22.89 0.74
N VAL A 185 5.46 24.09 1.26
CA VAL A 185 5.89 25.31 0.55
C VAL A 185 7.10 25.85 1.30
N GLU A 186 8.18 26.09 0.58
CA GLU A 186 9.44 26.52 1.17
C GLU A 186 10.02 27.77 0.52
N ILE A 187 10.73 28.56 1.31
CA ILE A 187 11.71 29.52 0.78
C ILE A 187 13.09 28.87 0.85
N ILE A 188 13.73 28.73 -0.31
CA ILE A 188 15.07 28.14 -0.41
C ILE A 188 16.06 29.26 -0.75
N ALA A 189 17.08 29.40 0.10
CA ALA A 189 18.22 30.28 -0.14
C ALA A 189 19.39 29.44 -0.64
N GLU A 190 19.95 29.85 -1.78
CA GLU A 190 21.06 29.18 -2.46
C GLU A 190 22.26 30.10 -2.69
N GLU A 191 23.42 29.50 -2.78
CA GLU A 191 24.65 30.16 -3.24
C GLU A 191 24.69 30.28 -4.78
N ALA A 192 25.73 30.92 -5.31
CA ALA A 192 25.91 31.09 -6.76
C ALA A 192 26.08 29.77 -7.53
N CYS A 193 26.44 28.69 -6.85
CA CYS A 193 26.56 27.36 -7.45
C CYS A 193 25.80 26.35 -6.59
N ALA A 194 25.03 25.49 -7.25
CA ALA A 194 24.21 24.48 -6.58
C ALA A 194 24.21 23.12 -7.33
N LEU A 195 24.08 22.03 -6.57
CA LEU A 195 23.91 20.69 -7.11
C LEU A 195 22.51 20.50 -7.70
N ARG A 196 22.41 19.85 -8.85
CA ARG A 196 21.14 19.58 -9.54
C ARG A 196 21.11 18.17 -10.14
N ASP A 197 19.91 17.66 -10.36
CA ASP A 197 19.64 16.39 -11.06
C ASP A 197 20.49 15.24 -10.52
N LEU A 198 20.54 15.11 -9.21
CA LEU A 198 21.40 14.13 -8.52
C LEU A 198 20.85 12.73 -8.70
N HIS A 199 21.75 11.80 -9.07
CA HIS A 199 21.46 10.38 -9.13
C HIS A 199 22.54 9.61 -8.37
N VAL A 200 22.15 8.97 -7.30
CA VAL A 200 22.98 8.08 -6.50
C VAL A 200 22.41 6.67 -6.60
N ARG A 201 23.20 5.73 -7.11
CA ARG A 201 22.80 4.32 -7.26
C ARG A 201 23.91 3.41 -6.77
N THR A 202 23.53 2.17 -6.48
CA THR A 202 24.46 1.14 -5.99
C THR A 202 24.48 -0.07 -6.92
N ASP A 203 25.60 -0.80 -6.91
CA ASP A 203 25.74 -2.11 -7.53
C ASP A 203 26.73 -2.95 -6.73
N VAL A 204 26.83 -4.24 -7.05
CA VAL A 204 27.79 -5.18 -6.47
C VAL A 204 28.47 -5.92 -7.62
N THR A 205 29.81 -5.90 -7.66
CA THR A 205 30.56 -6.62 -8.70
C THR A 205 30.47 -8.14 -8.52
N ASP A 206 30.88 -8.91 -9.51
CA ASP A 206 30.88 -10.37 -9.40
C ASP A 206 31.88 -10.88 -8.35
N GLU A 207 32.88 -10.06 -7.99
CA GLU A 207 33.83 -10.32 -6.92
C GLU A 207 33.32 -9.92 -5.53
N GLY A 208 32.10 -9.35 -5.44
CA GLY A 208 31.46 -8.95 -4.19
C GLY A 208 31.86 -7.57 -3.69
N THR A 209 32.47 -6.72 -4.53
CA THR A 209 32.76 -5.32 -4.18
C THR A 209 31.51 -4.46 -4.39
N GLY A 210 31.12 -3.71 -3.38
CA GLY A 210 30.04 -2.72 -3.46
C GLY A 210 30.50 -1.46 -4.19
N GLN A 211 29.64 -0.92 -5.02
CA GLN A 211 29.87 0.32 -5.76
C GLN A 211 28.77 1.32 -5.43
N VAL A 212 29.16 2.54 -5.05
CA VAL A 212 28.26 3.69 -4.90
C VAL A 212 28.60 4.66 -6.01
N ILE A 213 27.68 4.83 -6.94
CA ILE A 213 27.87 5.61 -8.17
C ILE A 213 27.03 6.89 -8.05
N ALA A 214 27.68 8.04 -8.16
CA ALA A 214 27.02 9.34 -8.09
C ALA A 214 27.22 10.13 -9.38
N SER A 215 26.15 10.77 -9.84
CA SER A 215 26.17 11.67 -10.98
C SER A 215 25.22 12.84 -10.77
N GLY A 216 25.41 13.92 -11.53
CA GLY A 216 24.55 15.07 -11.47
C GLY A 216 25.07 16.25 -12.27
N ALA A 217 24.41 17.39 -12.10
CA ALA A 217 24.79 18.66 -12.69
C ALA A 217 25.13 19.70 -11.62
N VAL A 218 25.90 20.69 -12.00
CA VAL A 218 26.19 21.89 -11.20
C VAL A 218 25.64 23.11 -11.96
N GLU A 219 24.65 23.75 -11.35
CA GLU A 219 24.16 25.06 -11.83
C GLU A 219 25.06 26.16 -11.30
N GLY A 220 25.35 27.16 -12.15
CA GLY A 220 26.24 28.25 -11.79
C GLY A 220 27.64 28.11 -12.37
N ARG A 221 28.52 29.07 -12.06
CA ARG A 221 29.93 29.09 -12.51
C ARG A 221 30.85 29.29 -11.31
N GLY A 222 31.92 28.53 -11.26
CA GLY A 222 32.96 28.61 -10.24
C GLY A 222 34.30 28.12 -10.80
N GLU A 223 35.39 28.51 -10.17
CA GLU A 223 36.74 28.02 -10.51
C GLU A 223 36.97 26.68 -9.77
N ASP A 224 37.64 25.73 -10.42
CA ASP A 224 38.06 24.46 -9.85
C ASP A 224 36.92 23.74 -9.08
N LEU A 225 35.76 23.56 -9.73
CA LEU A 225 34.64 22.88 -9.14
C LEU A 225 34.91 21.37 -9.04
N GLU A 226 34.70 20.83 -7.87
CA GLU A 226 34.83 19.40 -7.53
C GLU A 226 33.65 18.96 -6.63
N VAL A 227 33.10 17.78 -6.88
CA VAL A 227 32.17 17.13 -5.93
C VAL A 227 32.93 16.04 -5.17
N ARG A 228 32.85 16.07 -3.84
CA ARG A 228 33.36 15.00 -2.97
C ARG A 228 32.22 14.08 -2.62
N LEU A 229 32.41 12.80 -2.91
CA LEU A 229 31.52 11.70 -2.53
C LEU A 229 32.10 11.05 -1.28
N GLU A 230 31.33 11.00 -0.19
CA GLU A 230 31.64 10.26 1.03
C GLU A 230 30.55 9.24 1.30
N VAL A 231 30.93 8.02 1.67
CA VAL A 231 30.03 6.90 2.01
C VAL A 231 30.36 6.41 3.41
N ARG A 232 29.37 6.42 4.30
CA ARG A 232 29.53 6.04 5.70
C ARG A 232 28.49 4.98 6.11
N LEU A 233 28.87 4.11 7.00
CA LEU A 233 27.95 3.21 7.70
C LEU A 233 28.22 3.39 9.21
N ASP A 234 27.17 3.61 10.00
CA ASP A 234 27.26 3.86 11.43
C ASP A 234 28.29 4.95 11.81
N GLN A 235 28.34 6.01 10.98
CA GLN A 235 29.28 7.15 11.04
C GLN A 235 30.75 6.82 10.65
N GLU A 236 31.11 5.57 10.43
CA GLU A 236 32.43 5.21 9.93
C GLU A 236 32.55 5.46 8.43
N LEU A 237 33.64 6.07 7.99
CA LEU A 237 33.92 6.32 6.57
C LEU A 237 34.35 5.01 5.90
N CYS A 238 33.47 4.48 5.04
CA CYS A 238 33.72 3.23 4.29
C CYS A 238 34.46 3.49 2.96
N ALA A 239 34.11 4.60 2.27
CA ALA A 239 34.72 4.97 0.99
C ALA A 239 34.56 6.47 0.72
N ALA A 240 35.46 7.02 -0.10
CA ALA A 240 35.35 8.39 -0.59
C ALA A 240 35.94 8.52 -2.01
N ALA A 241 35.41 9.45 -2.80
CA ALA A 241 35.93 9.76 -4.11
C ALA A 241 35.84 11.28 -4.39
N ARG A 242 36.72 11.75 -5.29
CA ARG A 242 36.70 13.10 -5.84
C ARG A 242 36.18 13.03 -7.26
N LEU A 243 35.13 13.78 -7.56
CA LEU A 243 34.43 13.78 -8.83
C LEU A 243 34.60 15.16 -9.48
N PRO A 244 35.49 15.27 -10.49
CA PRO A 244 35.69 16.54 -11.15
C PRO A 244 34.46 16.98 -11.92
N VAL A 245 34.16 18.28 -11.87
CA VAL A 245 33.04 18.86 -12.64
C VAL A 245 33.55 19.30 -14.01
N GLY A 246 33.04 18.67 -15.06
CA GLY A 246 33.34 19.00 -16.45
C GLY A 246 32.07 19.43 -17.21
N ASN A 247 32.09 20.57 -17.87
CA ASN A 247 30.92 21.12 -18.60
C ASN A 247 29.63 21.18 -17.74
N GLY A 248 29.76 21.54 -16.45
CA GLY A 248 28.63 21.61 -15.52
C GLY A 248 28.05 20.26 -15.10
N ARG A 249 28.77 19.14 -15.33
CA ARG A 249 28.34 17.78 -14.93
C ARG A 249 29.46 17.06 -14.21
N PHE A 250 29.08 16.10 -13.38
CA PHE A 250 30.00 15.16 -12.73
C PHE A 250 29.42 13.73 -12.76
N CYS A 251 30.31 12.76 -12.74
CA CYS A 251 29.98 11.35 -12.58
C CYS A 251 31.22 10.62 -12.03
N GLY A 252 31.02 9.68 -11.13
CA GLY A 252 32.07 8.81 -10.62
C GLY A 252 31.56 7.86 -9.57
N MET A 253 32.45 7.09 -8.96
CA MET A 253 32.07 6.05 -8.00
C MET A 253 33.06 5.98 -6.84
N ALA A 254 32.58 5.43 -5.73
CA ALA A 254 33.37 4.94 -4.60
C ALA A 254 33.14 3.44 -4.43
N GLU A 255 34.22 2.67 -4.14
CA GLU A 255 34.16 1.21 -3.99
C GLU A 255 34.33 0.82 -2.52
N ILE A 256 33.54 -0.15 -2.08
CA ILE A 256 33.58 -0.70 -0.73
C ILE A 256 33.89 -2.19 -0.83
N PRO A 257 35.11 -2.63 -0.49
CA PRO A 257 35.42 -4.06 -0.40
C PRO A 257 34.60 -4.72 0.70
N ARG A 258 33.85 -5.75 0.36
CA ARG A 258 32.99 -6.50 1.30
C ARG A 258 31.95 -5.61 2.02
N PRO A 259 30.98 -5.00 1.28
CA PRO A 259 29.91 -4.20 1.87
C PRO A 259 28.93 -5.05 2.67
N GLU A 260 28.25 -4.46 3.63
CA GLU A 260 27.01 -5.01 4.16
C GLU A 260 25.90 -4.81 3.12
N LEU A 261 25.32 -5.92 2.66
CA LEU A 261 24.33 -5.89 1.58
C LEU A 261 22.93 -5.65 2.10
N TRP A 262 22.20 -4.81 1.40
CA TRP A 262 20.78 -4.60 1.62
C TRP A 262 19.95 -5.73 1.00
N TRP A 263 18.95 -6.21 1.74
CA TRP A 263 18.08 -7.30 1.32
C TRP A 263 16.60 -6.96 1.51
N PRO A 264 15.70 -7.52 0.68
CA PRO A 264 14.27 -7.44 0.92
C PRO A 264 13.89 -8.11 2.25
N ASN A 265 12.74 -7.67 2.80
CA ASN A 265 12.17 -8.23 4.03
C ASN A 265 12.10 -9.76 3.98
N GLY A 266 12.61 -10.41 5.02
CA GLY A 266 12.70 -11.87 5.14
C GLY A 266 13.88 -12.52 4.40
N ALA A 267 14.68 -11.79 3.61
CA ALA A 267 15.82 -12.33 2.88
C ALA A 267 17.17 -11.98 3.52
N GLY A 268 17.24 -10.99 4.40
CA GLY A 268 18.43 -10.52 5.09
C GLY A 268 18.22 -9.18 5.79
N ALA A 269 19.31 -8.51 6.16
CA ALA A 269 19.30 -7.21 6.82
C ALA A 269 19.15 -6.04 5.82
N GLN A 270 18.83 -4.84 6.33
CA GLN A 270 18.63 -3.61 5.56
C GLN A 270 19.64 -2.51 5.97
N PRO A 271 20.95 -2.71 5.84
CA PRO A 271 21.92 -1.67 6.14
C PRO A 271 21.78 -0.52 5.13
N LEU A 272 21.72 0.71 5.64
CA LEU A 272 21.61 1.93 4.84
C LEU A 272 22.83 2.82 5.10
N TYR A 273 23.60 3.05 4.05
CA TYR A 273 24.79 3.89 4.08
C TYR A 273 24.40 5.35 3.91
N ASP A 274 24.97 6.24 4.71
CA ASP A 274 24.91 7.69 4.51
C ASP A 274 25.85 8.07 3.36
N VAL A 275 25.27 8.59 2.28
CA VAL A 275 26.00 9.05 1.09
C VAL A 275 25.91 10.56 1.01
N ARG A 276 27.05 11.24 1.13
CA ARG A 276 27.13 12.69 1.09
C ARG A 276 27.87 13.17 -0.15
N LEU A 277 27.25 14.09 -0.88
CA LEU A 277 27.85 14.82 -1.97
C LEU A 277 28.09 16.26 -1.53
N VAL A 278 29.34 16.73 -1.62
CA VAL A 278 29.72 18.10 -1.24
C VAL A 278 30.36 18.79 -2.42
N LEU A 279 29.73 19.85 -2.91
CA LEU A 279 30.28 20.72 -3.97
C LEU A 279 31.29 21.69 -3.36
N HIS A 280 32.48 21.70 -3.91
CA HIS A 280 33.56 22.60 -3.55
C HIS A 280 34.01 23.45 -4.73
N SER A 281 34.47 24.67 -4.42
CA SER A 281 35.35 25.50 -5.28
C SER A 281 36.61 25.76 -4.49
N ALA A 282 37.69 25.17 -4.92
CA ALA A 282 38.92 25.06 -4.12
C ALA A 282 38.60 24.47 -2.71
N ASP A 283 38.87 25.20 -1.63
CA ASP A 283 38.59 24.77 -0.27
C ASP A 283 37.24 25.24 0.27
N ARG A 284 36.47 26.03 -0.49
CA ARG A 284 35.16 26.54 -0.06
C ARG A 284 34.05 25.54 -0.40
N ARG A 285 33.30 25.12 0.61
CA ARG A 285 32.05 24.38 0.40
C ARG A 285 30.97 25.31 -0.13
N LEU A 286 30.31 24.90 -1.23
CA LEU A 286 29.26 25.66 -1.89
C LEU A 286 27.87 25.05 -1.64
N ASP A 287 27.75 23.70 -1.77
CA ASP A 287 26.48 23.03 -1.61
C ASP A 287 26.69 21.61 -1.06
N THR A 288 25.63 20.99 -0.54
CA THR A 288 25.67 19.64 0.02
C THR A 288 24.34 18.94 -0.22
N ALA A 289 24.40 17.67 -0.61
CA ALA A 289 23.26 16.79 -0.69
C ALA A 289 23.56 15.47 0.06
N ASP A 290 22.58 15.00 0.82
CA ASP A 290 22.67 13.78 1.60
C ASP A 290 21.64 12.77 1.12
N PHE A 291 22.04 11.49 1.05
CA PHE A 291 21.21 10.35 0.68
C PHE A 291 21.44 9.20 1.65
N ARG A 292 20.47 8.30 1.75
CA ARG A 292 20.62 7.01 2.40
C ARG A 292 20.49 5.92 1.34
N GLN A 293 21.45 5.02 1.25
CA GLN A 293 21.52 4.01 0.19
C GLN A 293 21.85 2.62 0.74
N GLY A 294 21.03 1.64 0.42
CA GLY A 294 21.39 0.24 0.61
C GLY A 294 22.23 -0.25 -0.57
N ILE A 295 23.29 -0.98 -0.29
CA ILE A 295 24.12 -1.57 -1.36
C ILE A 295 23.49 -2.89 -1.79
N ARG A 296 23.02 -2.95 -3.02
CA ARG A 296 22.42 -4.14 -3.64
C ARG A 296 22.70 -4.20 -5.13
N ARG A 297 22.61 -5.40 -5.68
CA ARG A 297 22.49 -5.64 -7.12
C ARG A 297 21.08 -6.13 -7.41
N LEU A 298 20.34 -5.45 -8.28
CA LEU A 298 19.03 -5.86 -8.76
C LEU A 298 19.13 -6.33 -10.21
N ARG A 299 18.57 -7.50 -10.51
CA ARG A 299 18.43 -8.01 -11.87
C ARG A 299 17.02 -8.57 -12.07
N PHE A 300 16.61 -8.62 -13.33
CA PHE A 300 15.37 -9.25 -13.78
C PHE A 300 15.74 -10.44 -14.65
N VAL A 301 15.23 -11.61 -14.29
CA VAL A 301 15.51 -12.84 -15.02
C VAL A 301 14.22 -13.52 -15.46
N PRO A 302 14.22 -14.28 -16.57
CA PRO A 302 13.06 -15.03 -16.99
C PRO A 302 12.56 -15.99 -15.92
N ASN A 303 11.24 -16.18 -15.85
CA ASN A 303 10.63 -17.22 -15.02
C ASN A 303 11.01 -18.62 -15.51
N GLU A 304 11.00 -19.60 -14.64
CA GLU A 304 11.26 -21.00 -15.02
C GLU A 304 10.18 -21.50 -15.98
N ASN A 305 10.63 -22.09 -17.08
CA ASN A 305 9.75 -22.60 -18.14
C ASN A 305 8.77 -21.56 -18.74
N SER A 306 9.12 -20.28 -18.69
CA SER A 306 8.33 -19.22 -19.32
C SER A 306 8.44 -19.24 -20.85
N PRO A 307 7.42 -18.79 -21.59
CA PRO A 307 7.52 -18.52 -23.02
C PRO A 307 8.68 -17.56 -23.34
N ALA A 308 9.29 -17.69 -24.52
CA ALA A 308 10.47 -16.90 -24.90
C ALA A 308 10.17 -15.39 -25.08
N ASP A 309 8.92 -15.04 -25.30
CA ASP A 309 8.41 -13.67 -25.45
C ASP A 309 7.87 -13.06 -24.14
N ALA A 310 7.90 -13.83 -23.05
CA ALA A 310 7.46 -13.33 -21.75
C ALA A 310 8.45 -12.29 -21.20
N LEU A 311 7.89 -11.24 -20.57
CA LEU A 311 8.68 -10.29 -19.80
C LEU A 311 9.27 -10.99 -18.56
N PRO A 312 10.42 -10.52 -18.04
CA PRO A 312 11.04 -11.12 -16.86
C PRO A 312 10.32 -10.64 -15.58
N TYR A 313 9.65 -11.57 -14.90
CA TYR A 313 8.96 -11.27 -13.62
C TYR A 313 9.69 -11.83 -12.40
N THR A 314 10.85 -12.47 -12.58
CA THR A 314 11.65 -12.95 -11.45
C THR A 314 12.69 -11.90 -11.06
N TYR A 315 12.60 -11.45 -9.82
CA TYR A 315 13.55 -10.52 -9.22
C TYR A 315 14.73 -11.29 -8.64
N GLU A 316 15.94 -10.95 -9.08
CA GLU A 316 17.17 -11.46 -8.51
C GLU A 316 17.90 -10.33 -7.77
N ILE A 317 18.08 -10.49 -6.46
CA ILE A 317 18.77 -9.51 -5.61
C ILE A 317 20.01 -10.16 -5.01
N ASN A 318 21.17 -9.53 -5.23
CA ASN A 318 22.47 -10.01 -4.79
C ASN A 318 22.74 -11.47 -5.21
N GLY A 319 22.28 -11.85 -6.40
CA GLY A 319 22.45 -13.20 -6.96
C GLY A 319 21.45 -14.24 -6.43
N LYS A 320 20.48 -13.86 -5.60
CA LYS A 320 19.43 -14.74 -5.10
C LYS A 320 18.09 -14.36 -5.72
N ARG A 321 17.38 -15.34 -6.29
CA ARG A 321 15.99 -15.17 -6.72
C ARG A 321 15.07 -14.95 -5.52
N ILE A 322 14.26 -13.93 -5.56
CA ILE A 322 13.32 -13.57 -4.50
C ILE A 322 11.89 -13.89 -4.97
N TYR A 323 11.19 -14.74 -4.23
CA TYR A 323 9.76 -14.92 -4.44
C TYR A 323 9.02 -13.70 -3.88
N ILE A 324 8.22 -13.03 -4.71
CA ILE A 324 7.51 -11.82 -4.31
C ILE A 324 6.25 -12.18 -3.53
N LYS A 325 6.24 -11.76 -2.27
CA LYS A 325 5.13 -11.81 -1.32
C LYS A 325 4.64 -10.39 -1.14
N GLY A 326 3.62 -10.00 -1.89
CA GLY A 326 3.31 -8.59 -2.00
C GLY A 326 1.86 -8.21 -1.82
N VAL A 327 1.66 -6.90 -1.77
CA VAL A 327 0.35 -6.25 -1.68
C VAL A 327 0.29 -5.03 -2.60
N ASN A 328 -0.92 -4.65 -2.99
CA ASN A 328 -1.19 -3.38 -3.63
C ASN A 328 -1.55 -2.34 -2.56
N MET A 329 -1.03 -1.13 -2.68
CA MET A 329 -1.33 -0.02 -1.79
C MET A 329 -2.09 1.07 -2.54
N THR A 330 -3.22 1.49 -1.97
CA THR A 330 -3.96 2.68 -2.36
C THR A 330 -3.56 3.84 -1.43
N PRO A 331 -3.87 5.10 -1.75
CA PRO A 331 -3.62 6.20 -0.81
C PRO A 331 -4.23 5.92 0.57
N LEU A 332 -3.61 6.45 1.63
CA LEU A 332 -4.08 6.22 3.00
C LEU A 332 -5.30 7.06 3.38
N ASP A 333 -5.58 8.15 2.65
CA ASP A 333 -6.69 9.07 2.91
C ASP A 333 -7.03 9.87 1.64
N HIS A 334 -8.26 10.38 1.56
CA HIS A 334 -8.64 11.38 0.54
C HIS A 334 -7.92 12.72 0.75
N ILE A 335 -7.61 13.08 2.00
CA ILE A 335 -6.86 14.30 2.35
C ILE A 335 -5.38 13.95 2.53
N TYR A 336 -4.74 13.48 1.47
CA TYR A 336 -3.36 13.00 1.49
C TYR A 336 -2.33 14.03 1.98
N GLY A 337 -2.63 15.33 1.97
CA GLY A 337 -1.77 16.36 2.53
C GLY A 337 -1.61 16.27 4.05
N ASP A 338 -2.64 15.86 4.78
CA ASP A 338 -2.69 15.84 6.26
C ASP A 338 -2.21 14.52 6.88
N ILE A 339 -1.88 13.50 6.10
CA ILE A 339 -1.46 12.19 6.61
C ILE A 339 -0.11 12.33 7.34
N PRO A 340 -0.02 11.99 8.65
CA PRO A 340 1.22 12.05 9.40
C PRO A 340 2.17 10.89 9.04
N GLU A 341 3.47 11.11 9.24
CA GLU A 341 4.50 10.08 8.96
C GLU A 341 4.31 8.82 9.80
N GLU A 342 3.87 8.97 11.04
CA GLU A 342 3.60 7.87 11.96
C GLU A 342 2.52 6.92 11.42
N ARG A 343 1.55 7.43 10.66
CA ARG A 343 0.54 6.62 9.99
C ARG A 343 1.17 5.77 8.88
N TYR A 344 2.04 6.35 8.05
CA TYR A 344 2.83 5.60 7.07
C TYR A 344 3.67 4.53 7.75
N ALA A 345 4.37 4.88 8.82
CA ALA A 345 5.22 3.96 9.58
C ALA A 345 4.42 2.78 10.15
N ALA A 346 3.25 3.03 10.71
CA ALA A 346 2.38 1.97 11.25
C ALA A 346 1.88 1.03 10.15
N THR A 347 1.39 1.58 9.03
CA THR A 347 0.88 0.82 7.90
C THR A 347 1.97 -0.06 7.26
N LEU A 348 3.15 0.50 7.02
CA LEU A 348 4.26 -0.24 6.41
C LEU A 348 4.85 -1.29 7.35
N ARG A 349 4.93 -1.02 8.66
CA ARG A 349 5.33 -2.03 9.65
C ARG A 349 4.33 -3.18 9.73
N ALA A 350 3.02 -2.89 9.61
CA ALA A 350 2.00 -3.93 9.53
C ALA A 350 2.17 -4.78 8.26
N ALA A 351 2.49 -4.18 7.11
CA ALA A 351 2.80 -4.92 5.89
C ALA A 351 4.07 -5.77 6.05
N ALA A 352 5.15 -5.22 6.60
CA ALA A 352 6.38 -5.96 6.86
C ALA A 352 6.15 -7.14 7.84
N ALA A 353 5.35 -6.94 8.90
CA ALA A 353 4.99 -7.98 9.85
C ALA A 353 4.13 -9.10 9.24
N MET A 354 3.44 -8.83 8.13
CA MET A 354 2.74 -9.82 7.31
C MET A 354 3.69 -10.60 6.38
N ASN A 355 5.01 -10.43 6.48
CA ASN A 355 6.04 -10.97 5.59
C ASN A 355 6.00 -10.42 4.16
N VAL A 356 5.43 -9.24 3.95
CA VAL A 356 5.44 -8.54 2.66
C VAL A 356 6.85 -8.08 2.33
N ASN A 357 7.31 -8.33 1.12
CA ASN A 357 8.59 -7.87 0.60
C ASN A 357 8.46 -6.98 -0.65
N MET A 358 7.23 -6.72 -1.12
CA MET A 358 6.97 -5.77 -2.20
C MET A 358 5.60 -5.09 -2.03
N ILE A 359 5.56 -3.79 -2.30
CA ILE A 359 4.34 -3.02 -2.44
C ILE A 359 4.27 -2.46 -3.87
N ARG A 360 3.13 -2.67 -4.54
CA ARG A 360 2.80 -1.95 -5.77
C ARG A 360 2.01 -0.69 -5.39
N VAL A 361 2.56 0.47 -5.75
CA VAL A 361 1.89 1.77 -5.61
C VAL A 361 0.99 1.97 -6.82
N TRP A 362 -0.29 1.91 -6.61
CA TRP A 362 -1.32 1.85 -7.63
C TRP A 362 -1.48 3.16 -8.42
N GLY A 363 -1.61 3.06 -9.76
CA GLY A 363 -1.61 4.20 -10.68
C GLY A 363 -2.87 5.09 -10.68
N GLY A 364 -3.94 4.70 -10.01
CA GLY A 364 -5.12 5.57 -9.80
C GLY A 364 -5.02 6.46 -8.56
N GLY A 365 -3.94 6.34 -7.79
CA GLY A 365 -3.67 7.03 -6.55
C GLY A 365 -2.80 8.28 -6.70
N ILE A 366 -1.70 8.31 -5.95
CA ILE A 366 -0.72 9.39 -5.92
C ILE A 366 0.71 8.81 -5.95
N PHE A 367 1.70 9.62 -6.33
CA PHE A 367 3.07 9.38 -5.90
C PHE A 367 3.13 9.68 -4.41
N GLU A 368 3.53 8.69 -3.61
CA GLU A 368 3.50 8.80 -2.15
C GLU A 368 4.47 9.85 -1.60
N LYS A 369 4.37 10.17 -0.32
CA LYS A 369 5.30 11.08 0.35
C LYS A 369 6.69 10.43 0.49
N GLU A 370 7.73 11.25 0.64
CA GLU A 370 9.12 10.78 0.81
C GLU A 370 9.28 9.79 1.97
N CYS A 371 8.55 10.00 3.08
CA CYS A 371 8.57 9.10 4.23
C CYS A 371 8.15 7.67 3.89
N PHE A 372 7.25 7.47 2.91
CA PHE A 372 6.88 6.14 2.43
C PHE A 372 8.09 5.39 1.86
N TYR A 373 8.84 6.01 0.96
CA TYR A 373 9.99 5.37 0.31
C TYR A 373 11.14 5.17 1.29
N ASN A 374 11.41 6.13 2.17
CA ASN A 374 12.40 6.00 3.24
C ASN A 374 12.10 4.80 4.15
N LEU A 375 10.83 4.62 4.53
CA LEU A 375 10.39 3.49 5.34
C LEU A 375 10.47 2.17 4.57
N CYS A 376 10.19 2.16 3.27
CA CYS A 376 10.39 0.97 2.43
C CYS A 376 11.87 0.57 2.37
N ASP A 377 12.79 1.53 2.27
CA ASP A 377 14.23 1.27 2.34
C ASP A 377 14.63 0.65 3.69
N GLU A 378 14.10 1.17 4.80
CA GLU A 378 14.38 0.69 6.17
C GLU A 378 13.78 -0.70 6.45
N LEU A 379 12.61 -0.99 5.90
CA LEU A 379 11.88 -2.24 6.16
C LEU A 379 12.16 -3.34 5.13
N GLY A 380 12.93 -3.07 4.09
CA GLY A 380 13.20 -4.04 3.04
C GLY A 380 11.98 -4.30 2.13
N ILE A 381 11.10 -3.34 1.96
CA ILE A 381 9.94 -3.49 1.10
C ILE A 381 10.27 -2.93 -0.29
N LEU A 382 10.37 -3.80 -1.28
CA LEU A 382 10.52 -3.40 -2.68
C LEU A 382 9.29 -2.59 -3.14
N VAL A 383 9.52 -1.60 -3.98
CA VAL A 383 8.46 -0.77 -4.56
C VAL A 383 8.34 -1.03 -6.05
N TRP A 384 7.17 -1.46 -6.49
CA TRP A 384 6.73 -1.40 -7.87
C TRP A 384 5.89 -0.14 -8.04
N GLN A 385 6.46 0.88 -8.67
CA GLN A 385 5.81 2.18 -8.85
C GLN A 385 5.08 2.26 -10.17
N GLU A 386 3.79 2.55 -10.16
CA GLU A 386 3.06 2.92 -11.37
C GLU A 386 3.15 4.41 -11.64
N PHE A 387 3.21 4.79 -12.92
CA PHE A 387 2.88 6.16 -13.31
C PHE A 387 1.40 6.40 -13.12
N ILE A 388 1.04 7.64 -12.78
CA ILE A 388 -0.32 7.95 -12.35
C ILE A 388 -1.26 8.06 -13.54
N GLN A 389 -1.77 6.91 -13.95
CA GLN A 389 -2.90 6.71 -14.86
C GLN A 389 -3.53 5.32 -14.61
N SER A 390 -4.82 5.19 -14.89
CA SER A 390 -5.59 3.99 -14.55
C SER A 390 -6.73 3.77 -15.53
N SER A 391 -7.23 2.53 -15.56
CA SER A 391 -8.48 2.14 -16.21
C SER A 391 -9.69 2.97 -15.75
N SER A 392 -10.77 2.94 -16.54
CA SER A 392 -12.06 3.58 -16.23
C SER A 392 -13.25 2.66 -16.54
N GLY A 393 -13.03 1.39 -16.83
CA GLY A 393 -14.05 0.38 -17.00
C GLY A 393 -14.86 0.41 -18.30
N ILE A 394 -15.16 1.59 -18.88
CA ILE A 394 -15.83 1.67 -20.19
C ILE A 394 -14.79 1.61 -21.31
N ASP A 395 -13.73 2.39 -21.19
CA ASP A 395 -12.59 2.44 -22.08
C ASP A 395 -11.31 2.60 -21.25
N ASN A 396 -10.38 1.66 -21.41
CA ASN A 396 -9.12 1.61 -20.69
C ASN A 396 -7.91 1.97 -21.58
N ILE A 397 -8.14 2.56 -22.74
CA ILE A 397 -7.07 2.95 -23.66
C ILE A 397 -6.35 4.19 -23.13
N PRO A 398 -5.02 4.19 -22.98
CA PRO A 398 -4.30 5.37 -22.48
C PRO A 398 -4.51 6.58 -23.38
N SER A 399 -4.74 7.75 -22.79
CA SER A 399 -4.93 8.99 -23.55
C SER A 399 -3.68 9.36 -24.37
N VAL A 400 -3.91 9.80 -25.58
CA VAL A 400 -2.88 10.36 -26.50
C VAL A 400 -3.11 11.84 -26.79
N LYS A 401 -4.01 12.50 -26.03
CA LYS A 401 -4.27 13.92 -26.19
C LYS A 401 -3.01 14.72 -25.87
N PRO A 402 -2.64 15.72 -26.73
CA PRO A 402 -1.38 16.44 -26.57
C PRO A 402 -1.23 17.10 -25.19
N GLU A 403 -2.30 17.67 -24.66
CA GLU A 403 -2.32 18.33 -23.36
C GLU A 403 -2.04 17.31 -22.24
N PHE A 404 -2.65 16.13 -22.30
CA PHE A 404 -2.43 15.06 -21.37
C PHE A 404 -0.98 14.54 -21.44
N LEU A 405 -0.47 14.26 -22.65
CA LEU A 405 0.90 13.75 -22.81
C LEU A 405 1.95 14.73 -22.29
N ARG A 406 1.72 16.06 -22.45
CA ARG A 406 2.59 17.07 -21.89
C ARG A 406 2.60 17.06 -20.36
N LEU A 407 1.43 16.95 -19.74
CA LEU A 407 1.33 16.86 -18.27
C LEU A 407 1.90 15.53 -17.75
N LEU A 408 1.62 14.43 -18.44
CA LEU A 408 2.17 13.11 -18.13
C LEU A 408 3.70 13.11 -18.21
N GLU A 409 4.28 13.68 -19.28
CA GLU A 409 5.75 13.78 -19.41
C GLU A 409 6.35 14.58 -18.26
N LYS A 410 5.77 15.75 -17.94
CA LYS A 410 6.25 16.63 -16.88
C LYS A 410 6.23 15.93 -15.51
N SER A 411 5.10 15.38 -15.12
CA SER A 411 4.94 14.69 -13.83
C SER A 411 5.77 13.42 -13.74
N SER A 412 5.85 12.64 -14.82
CA SER A 412 6.61 11.39 -14.86
C SER A 412 8.11 11.61 -14.80
N ARG A 413 8.65 12.64 -15.50
CA ARG A 413 10.08 13.00 -15.40
C ARG A 413 10.43 13.46 -14.00
N TYR A 414 9.58 14.27 -13.38
CA TYR A 414 9.79 14.72 -12.00
C TYR A 414 9.81 13.52 -11.04
N ALA A 415 8.79 12.65 -11.10
CA ALA A 415 8.71 11.47 -10.25
C ALA A 415 9.90 10.52 -10.47
N ALA A 416 10.23 10.20 -11.73
CA ALA A 416 11.34 9.31 -12.03
C ALA A 416 12.68 9.87 -11.55
N SER A 417 12.94 11.16 -11.72
CA SER A 417 14.17 11.81 -11.25
C SER A 417 14.25 11.90 -9.72
N THR A 418 13.11 12.03 -9.04
CA THR A 418 13.08 12.11 -7.57
C THR A 418 13.19 10.74 -6.94
N LEU A 419 12.43 9.75 -7.45
CA LEU A 419 12.30 8.44 -6.83
C LEU A 419 13.48 7.49 -7.13
N ARG A 420 14.28 7.75 -8.16
CA ARG A 420 15.41 6.90 -8.55
C ARG A 420 16.48 6.72 -7.48
N ASN A 421 16.49 7.59 -6.47
CA ASN A 421 17.48 7.55 -5.39
C ASN A 421 17.05 6.67 -4.20
N TYR A 422 15.91 5.96 -4.27
CA TYR A 422 15.48 5.05 -3.21
C TYR A 422 15.91 3.61 -3.50
N THR A 423 16.50 2.97 -2.50
CA THR A 423 16.97 1.58 -2.61
C THR A 423 15.82 0.59 -2.83
N SER A 424 14.66 0.86 -2.25
CA SER A 424 13.46 0.03 -2.38
C SER A 424 12.83 0.06 -3.76
N LEU A 425 13.01 1.12 -4.54
CA LEU A 425 12.46 1.20 -5.89
C LEU A 425 13.00 0.04 -6.74
N ALA A 426 12.11 -0.81 -7.25
CA ALA A 426 12.50 -2.00 -8.00
C ALA A 426 12.04 -1.95 -9.46
N ALA A 427 10.80 -1.57 -9.73
CA ALA A 427 10.25 -1.55 -11.08
C ALA A 427 9.30 -0.36 -11.28
N TRP A 428 9.14 0.02 -12.54
CA TRP A 428 8.14 0.96 -13.01
C TRP A 428 7.09 0.26 -13.85
N SER A 429 5.86 0.79 -13.88
CA SER A 429 4.87 0.44 -14.91
C SER A 429 4.09 1.65 -15.42
N GLY A 430 3.58 1.51 -16.65
CA GLY A 430 2.91 2.60 -17.34
C GLY A 430 1.59 3.03 -16.72
N GLY A 431 1.01 2.21 -15.86
CA GLY A 431 -0.22 2.48 -15.12
C GLY A 431 -1.09 1.25 -14.95
N ASN A 432 -2.23 1.43 -14.28
CA ASN A 432 -3.14 0.35 -13.91
C ASN A 432 -4.09 -0.04 -15.04
N GLU A 433 -4.12 -1.31 -15.41
CA GLU A 433 -5.11 -1.95 -16.30
C GLU A 433 -5.32 -1.24 -17.66
N LEU A 434 -4.24 -0.72 -18.23
CA LEU A 434 -4.29 -0.03 -19.49
C LEU A 434 -4.35 -1.01 -20.65
N MET A 435 -5.28 -0.79 -21.58
CA MET A 435 -5.59 -1.68 -22.68
C MET A 435 -5.36 -1.02 -24.03
N LYS A 436 -5.00 -1.81 -25.05
CA LYS A 436 -4.99 -1.33 -26.44
C LYS A 436 -6.37 -1.45 -27.12
N ASN A 437 -7.25 -2.29 -26.53
CA ASN A 437 -8.64 -2.52 -26.92
C ASN A 437 -9.43 -2.99 -25.68
N LYS A 438 -10.58 -3.63 -25.85
CA LYS A 438 -11.43 -4.07 -24.73
C LYS A 438 -10.86 -5.19 -23.87
N SER A 439 -9.87 -5.94 -24.32
CA SER A 439 -9.42 -7.16 -23.67
C SER A 439 -7.91 -7.30 -23.52
N ASP A 440 -7.15 -6.69 -24.43
CA ASP A 440 -5.71 -6.93 -24.51
C ASP A 440 -4.93 -5.81 -23.82
N PRO A 441 -4.01 -6.12 -22.89
CA PRO A 441 -3.12 -5.14 -22.31
C PRO A 441 -2.35 -4.33 -23.36
N VAL A 442 -2.10 -3.06 -23.05
CA VAL A 442 -1.31 -2.17 -23.90
C VAL A 442 0.15 -2.60 -23.92
N GLY A 443 0.79 -2.45 -25.10
CA GLY A 443 2.22 -2.73 -25.30
C GLY A 443 3.07 -1.46 -25.43
N TYR A 444 4.37 -1.67 -25.66
CA TYR A 444 5.35 -0.59 -25.82
C TYR A 444 5.19 0.24 -27.10
N ASP A 445 4.43 -0.26 -28.06
CA ASP A 445 4.13 0.41 -29.33
C ASP A 445 3.11 1.54 -29.19
N HIS A 446 2.38 1.61 -28.08
CA HIS A 446 1.42 2.68 -27.82
C HIS A 446 2.14 4.00 -27.47
N PRO A 447 1.80 5.16 -28.11
CA PRO A 447 2.56 6.42 -27.94
C PRO A 447 2.69 6.89 -26.48
N ASN A 448 1.66 6.73 -25.67
CA ASN A 448 1.66 7.06 -24.25
C ASN A 448 2.70 6.19 -23.49
N ILE A 449 2.68 4.89 -23.72
CA ILE A 449 3.60 3.94 -23.06
C ILE A 449 5.03 4.09 -23.56
N ALA A 450 5.21 4.33 -24.86
CA ALA A 450 6.53 4.62 -25.45
C ALA A 450 7.17 5.87 -24.84
N LEU A 451 6.36 6.91 -24.54
CA LEU A 451 6.82 8.10 -23.83
C LEU A 451 7.35 7.76 -22.45
N LEU A 452 6.58 7.00 -21.66
CA LEU A 452 6.97 6.62 -20.30
C LEU A 452 8.19 5.69 -20.29
N LYS A 453 8.27 4.74 -21.22
CA LYS A 453 9.44 3.87 -21.39
C LYS A 453 10.70 4.69 -21.64
N ARG A 454 10.64 5.66 -22.56
CA ARG A 454 11.75 6.58 -22.85
C ARG A 454 12.18 7.35 -21.60
N ILE A 455 11.23 7.85 -20.81
CA ILE A 455 11.53 8.56 -19.56
C ILE A 455 12.29 7.66 -18.59
N VAL A 456 11.86 6.43 -18.38
CA VAL A 456 12.55 5.48 -17.50
C VAL A 456 13.95 5.15 -18.04
N GLU A 457 14.09 4.87 -19.33
CA GLU A 457 15.39 4.58 -19.95
C GLU A 457 16.38 5.77 -19.84
N GLU A 458 15.90 7.01 -19.90
CA GLU A 458 16.71 8.23 -19.75
C GLU A 458 17.08 8.54 -18.30
N THR A 459 16.21 8.20 -17.32
CA THR A 459 16.34 8.66 -15.94
C THR A 459 16.65 7.55 -14.95
N ASN A 460 16.23 6.30 -15.23
CA ASN A 460 16.32 5.14 -14.35
C ASN A 460 16.71 3.86 -15.12
N PRO A 461 17.79 3.86 -15.89
CA PRO A 461 18.14 2.74 -16.80
C PRO A 461 18.37 1.39 -16.09
N GLU A 462 18.59 1.40 -14.79
CA GLU A 462 18.78 0.21 -13.96
C GLU A 462 17.47 -0.48 -13.56
N HIS A 463 16.31 0.16 -13.74
CA HIS A 463 15.01 -0.39 -13.38
C HIS A 463 14.24 -0.91 -14.58
N PHE A 464 13.51 -2.00 -14.38
CA PHE A 464 12.65 -2.54 -15.42
C PHE A 464 11.35 -1.70 -15.53
N PHE A 465 10.85 -1.55 -16.75
CA PHE A 465 9.59 -0.87 -17.04
C PHE A 465 8.60 -1.82 -17.68
N TYR A 466 7.51 -2.13 -16.98
CA TYR A 466 6.37 -2.88 -17.52
C TYR A 466 5.41 -1.93 -18.24
N PRO A 467 4.81 -2.31 -19.40
CA PRO A 467 3.94 -1.40 -20.16
C PRO A 467 2.67 -1.03 -19.40
N THR A 468 2.17 -1.93 -18.58
CA THR A 468 1.00 -1.77 -17.71
C THR A 468 0.99 -2.89 -16.68
N SER A 469 0.18 -2.83 -15.67
CA SER A 469 -0.21 -3.95 -14.82
C SER A 469 -1.73 -4.17 -14.99
N ALA A 470 -2.21 -5.33 -15.40
CA ALA A 470 -1.51 -6.53 -15.86
C ALA A 470 -0.85 -6.31 -17.23
N SER A 471 0.37 -6.83 -17.42
CA SER A 471 1.08 -6.64 -18.70
C SER A 471 0.82 -7.75 -19.73
N GLY A 472 0.01 -8.73 -19.40
CA GLY A 472 -0.52 -9.69 -20.33
C GLY A 472 0.43 -10.78 -20.81
N PRO A 473 0.19 -11.39 -21.99
CA PRO A 473 -0.76 -11.01 -23.03
C PRO A 473 -2.24 -11.19 -22.70
N SER A 474 -2.61 -12.10 -21.78
CA SER A 474 -3.97 -12.18 -21.26
C SER A 474 -4.13 -11.30 -20.03
N PHE A 475 -5.17 -10.48 -19.97
CA PHE A 475 -5.46 -9.64 -18.80
C PHE A 475 -5.77 -10.48 -17.55
N ARG A 476 -6.56 -11.54 -17.73
CA ARG A 476 -6.92 -12.48 -16.67
C ARG A 476 -6.26 -13.82 -16.88
N GLN A 477 -6.23 -14.64 -15.84
CA GLN A 477 -5.84 -16.03 -15.98
C GLN A 477 -6.68 -16.71 -17.07
N ALA A 478 -6.01 -17.27 -18.08
CA ALA A 478 -6.61 -17.98 -19.20
C ALA A 478 -6.55 -19.49 -18.98
N ASP A 479 -7.49 -20.21 -19.61
CA ASP A 479 -7.49 -21.67 -19.65
C ASP A 479 -6.44 -22.24 -20.63
N THR A 480 -5.99 -21.40 -21.56
CA THR A 480 -4.94 -21.76 -22.53
C THR A 480 -3.57 -21.59 -21.86
N PRO A 481 -2.76 -22.66 -21.73
CA PRO A 481 -1.43 -22.55 -21.14
C PRO A 481 -0.51 -21.62 -21.93
N GLY A 482 0.36 -20.91 -21.21
CA GLY A 482 1.45 -20.10 -21.77
C GLY A 482 1.07 -18.69 -22.22
N ILE A 483 -0.19 -18.24 -22.01
CA ILE A 483 -0.61 -16.86 -22.32
C ILE A 483 -0.94 -16.01 -21.08
N SER A 484 -0.86 -16.59 -19.89
CA SER A 484 -1.05 -15.90 -18.61
C SER A 484 0.31 -15.50 -18.07
N HIS A 485 0.90 -14.38 -18.55
CA HIS A 485 2.20 -13.94 -18.03
C HIS A 485 2.00 -13.16 -16.73
N ASP A 486 1.62 -11.88 -16.79
CA ASP A 486 1.18 -11.11 -15.64
C ASP A 486 -0.33 -10.86 -15.76
N VAL A 487 -1.08 -11.24 -14.74
CA VAL A 487 -2.53 -11.24 -14.76
C VAL A 487 -3.13 -10.49 -13.58
N HIS A 488 -4.36 -9.98 -13.77
CA HIS A 488 -5.22 -9.43 -12.73
C HIS A 488 -6.44 -10.30 -12.46
N GLY A 489 -6.91 -10.26 -11.20
CA GLY A 489 -8.14 -10.94 -10.73
C GLY A 489 -7.90 -12.43 -10.42
N GLU A 490 -8.87 -13.10 -9.81
CA GLU A 490 -10.18 -12.58 -9.41
C GLU A 490 -10.07 -11.71 -8.14
N TRP A 491 -11.08 -10.85 -7.92
CA TRP A 491 -11.20 -10.05 -6.69
C TRP A 491 -12.34 -10.52 -5.79
N GLU A 492 -12.91 -11.67 -6.14
CA GLU A 492 -14.01 -12.33 -5.44
C GLU A 492 -13.75 -13.82 -5.28
N TYR A 493 -14.32 -14.40 -4.23
CA TYR A 493 -14.39 -15.84 -4.10
C TYR A 493 -15.25 -16.43 -5.22
N ALA A 494 -14.65 -17.21 -6.11
CA ALA A 494 -15.33 -17.73 -7.31
C ALA A 494 -16.33 -18.85 -7.04
N GLY A 495 -16.54 -19.22 -5.75
CA GLY A 495 -17.43 -20.27 -5.33
C GLY A 495 -16.76 -21.66 -5.27
N ASN A 496 -17.36 -22.58 -4.51
CA ASN A 496 -16.90 -23.96 -4.37
C ASN A 496 -17.57 -24.88 -5.44
N PRO A 497 -16.82 -25.71 -6.20
CA PRO A 497 -15.37 -25.93 -6.17
C PRO A 497 -14.56 -25.01 -7.10
N LYS A 498 -15.21 -24.17 -7.90
CA LYS A 498 -14.60 -23.40 -8.98
C LYS A 498 -13.38 -22.56 -8.56
N HIS A 499 -13.41 -21.99 -7.36
CA HIS A 499 -12.30 -21.19 -6.84
C HIS A 499 -11.01 -22.01 -6.74
N TYR A 500 -11.13 -23.23 -6.17
CA TYR A 500 -10.00 -24.14 -5.93
C TYR A 500 -9.48 -24.77 -7.23
N GLU A 501 -10.37 -25.07 -8.16
CA GLU A 501 -10.00 -25.57 -9.48
C GLU A 501 -9.24 -24.53 -10.27
N LYS A 502 -9.74 -23.29 -10.29
CA LYS A 502 -9.14 -22.17 -11.03
C LYS A 502 -7.71 -21.90 -10.59
N TYR A 503 -7.48 -21.66 -9.31
CA TYR A 503 -6.15 -21.34 -8.82
C TYR A 503 -5.24 -22.56 -8.72
N GLY A 504 -5.79 -23.74 -8.46
CA GLY A 504 -5.06 -25.00 -8.47
C GLY A 504 -4.53 -25.42 -9.85
N ASN A 505 -5.12 -24.91 -10.94
CA ASN A 505 -4.71 -25.18 -12.32
C ASN A 505 -4.07 -23.95 -13.00
N ALA A 506 -3.81 -22.88 -12.27
CA ALA A 506 -3.22 -21.66 -12.81
C ALA A 506 -1.81 -21.89 -13.36
N ASP A 507 -1.43 -21.13 -14.41
CA ASP A 507 -0.10 -21.19 -15.02
C ASP A 507 0.56 -19.81 -15.18
N HIS A 508 0.02 -18.77 -14.57
CA HIS A 508 0.57 -17.43 -14.68
C HIS A 508 1.98 -17.32 -14.10
N LEU A 509 2.79 -16.46 -14.71
CA LEU A 509 4.17 -16.19 -14.29
C LEU A 509 4.24 -15.20 -13.12
N PHE A 510 3.25 -14.30 -13.05
CA PHE A 510 3.06 -13.33 -11.98
C PHE A 510 1.58 -12.98 -11.85
N ASN A 511 1.12 -12.68 -10.64
CA ASN A 511 -0.24 -12.20 -10.41
C ASN A 511 -0.16 -10.86 -9.67
N SER A 512 -0.11 -9.77 -10.45
CA SER A 512 0.11 -8.44 -9.90
C SER A 512 -1.12 -7.86 -9.20
N GLU A 513 -2.30 -8.51 -9.36
CA GLU A 513 -3.49 -8.11 -8.63
C GLU A 513 -4.48 -9.26 -8.51
N PHE A 514 -4.88 -9.60 -7.28
CA PHE A 514 -5.94 -10.55 -6.96
C PHE A 514 -6.44 -10.29 -5.54
N GLY A 515 -7.66 -10.67 -5.23
CA GLY A 515 -8.20 -10.41 -3.90
C GLY A 515 -9.52 -11.12 -3.61
N SER A 516 -10.12 -10.76 -2.50
CA SER A 516 -11.47 -11.18 -2.14
C SER A 516 -12.08 -10.14 -1.20
N SER A 517 -13.35 -9.83 -1.39
CA SER A 517 -14.05 -8.90 -0.53
C SER A 517 -14.34 -9.49 0.85
N GLY A 518 -14.36 -8.62 1.86
CA GLY A 518 -14.74 -8.95 3.22
C GLY A 518 -15.22 -7.73 3.98
N VAL A 519 -16.18 -7.94 4.88
CA VAL A 519 -16.74 -6.87 5.71
C VAL A 519 -15.72 -6.40 6.74
N SER A 520 -15.63 -5.10 6.96
CA SER A 520 -14.84 -4.50 8.05
C SER A 520 -15.38 -4.93 9.41
N GLY A 521 -14.60 -4.74 10.48
CA GLY A 521 -15.01 -5.07 11.83
C GLY A 521 -16.34 -4.40 12.22
N THR A 522 -17.11 -5.03 13.10
CA THR A 522 -18.40 -4.50 13.58
C THR A 522 -18.27 -3.07 14.09
N ARG A 523 -17.19 -2.78 14.82
CA ARG A 523 -16.93 -1.44 15.37
C ARG A 523 -16.70 -0.39 14.28
N THR A 524 -15.95 -0.72 13.23
CA THR A 524 -15.78 0.17 12.05
C THR A 524 -17.13 0.46 11.41
N ALA A 525 -17.98 -0.56 11.18
CA ALA A 525 -19.31 -0.37 10.62
C ALA A 525 -20.19 0.55 11.49
N MET A 526 -20.15 0.37 12.82
CA MET A 526 -20.90 1.20 13.77
C MET A 526 -20.41 2.66 13.82
N ARG A 527 -19.11 2.91 13.58
CA ARG A 527 -18.57 4.28 13.53
C ARG A 527 -19.05 5.08 12.32
N VAL A 528 -19.26 4.42 11.20
CA VAL A 528 -19.52 5.09 9.93
C VAL A 528 -20.96 5.00 9.45
N LEU A 529 -21.77 4.09 10.01
CA LEU A 529 -23.18 3.93 9.69
C LEU A 529 -24.07 4.56 10.77
N PRO A 530 -25.14 5.26 10.38
CA PRO A 530 -26.19 5.61 11.32
C PRO A 530 -26.80 4.37 11.99
N GLU A 531 -27.15 4.44 13.29
CA GLU A 531 -27.67 3.30 14.06
C GLU A 531 -28.87 2.61 13.38
N LYS A 532 -29.78 3.39 12.79
CA LYS A 532 -30.93 2.88 12.02
C LYS A 532 -30.51 1.98 10.84
N SER A 533 -29.26 2.05 10.41
CA SER A 533 -28.73 1.33 9.24
C SER A 533 -27.87 0.11 9.62
N TRP A 534 -27.76 -0.22 10.93
CA TRP A 534 -27.08 -1.44 11.33
C TRP A 534 -27.85 -2.71 10.95
N VAL A 535 -29.17 -2.60 10.82
CA VAL A 535 -30.08 -3.67 10.41
C VAL A 535 -31.14 -3.08 9.46
N PRO A 536 -31.47 -3.73 8.34
CA PRO A 536 -30.83 -4.93 7.77
C PRO A 536 -29.44 -4.64 7.17
N VAL A 537 -28.58 -5.66 7.17
CA VAL A 537 -27.24 -5.61 6.55
C VAL A 537 -27.28 -5.83 5.03
N SER A 538 -28.36 -5.50 4.38
CA SER A 538 -28.61 -5.76 2.97
C SER A 538 -28.39 -4.52 2.11
N VAL A 539 -27.56 -4.64 1.09
CA VAL A 539 -27.35 -3.58 0.08
C VAL A 539 -28.66 -3.29 -0.68
N ALA A 540 -29.52 -4.27 -0.87
CA ALA A 540 -30.78 -4.09 -1.57
C ALA A 540 -31.79 -3.21 -0.79
N GLU A 541 -31.78 -3.31 0.53
CA GLU A 541 -32.81 -2.71 1.40
C GLU A 541 -32.29 -1.51 2.20
N ASN A 542 -30.97 -1.28 2.25
CA ASN A 542 -30.34 -0.28 3.08
C ASN A 542 -29.46 0.67 2.23
N ALA A 543 -29.87 1.91 2.14
CA ALA A 543 -29.19 2.90 1.30
C ALA A 543 -27.76 3.23 1.77
N ASP A 544 -27.49 3.25 3.08
CA ASP A 544 -26.14 3.50 3.60
C ASP A 544 -25.19 2.35 3.26
N TRP A 545 -25.65 1.10 3.36
CA TRP A 545 -24.89 -0.08 2.92
C TRP A 545 -24.61 -0.04 1.42
N ARG A 546 -25.65 0.29 0.62
CA ARG A 546 -25.52 0.41 -0.82
C ARG A 546 -24.50 1.49 -1.22
N PHE A 547 -24.55 2.64 -0.58
CA PHE A 547 -23.63 3.74 -0.85
C PHE A 547 -22.17 3.35 -0.57
N ARG A 548 -21.92 2.55 0.49
CA ARG A 548 -20.59 2.20 0.98
C ARG A 548 -20.05 0.88 0.46
N GLY A 549 -20.86 0.00 -0.10
CA GLY A 549 -20.43 -1.35 -0.38
C GLY A 549 -21.08 -2.00 -1.61
N ASP A 550 -21.63 -1.22 -2.54
CA ASP A 550 -22.31 -1.77 -3.72
C ASP A 550 -21.38 -2.55 -4.67
N TRP A 551 -20.12 -2.18 -4.76
CA TRP A 551 -19.12 -2.89 -5.57
C TRP A 551 -18.70 -4.23 -4.99
N TRP A 552 -18.53 -4.30 -3.67
CA TRP A 552 -17.93 -5.43 -2.96
C TRP A 552 -18.91 -6.10 -2.00
N CYS A 553 -20.21 -6.05 -2.28
CA CYS A 553 -21.23 -6.65 -1.42
C CYS A 553 -21.09 -8.18 -1.40
N SER A 554 -20.61 -8.69 -0.28
CA SER A 554 -20.41 -10.14 -0.10
C SER A 554 -21.62 -10.85 0.51
N PHE A 555 -22.71 -10.15 0.85
CA PHE A 555 -23.84 -10.74 1.61
C PHE A 555 -24.47 -11.97 0.95
N ASP A 556 -24.75 -11.89 -0.37
CA ASP A 556 -25.35 -13.01 -1.09
C ASP A 556 -24.39 -14.20 -1.20
N ARG A 557 -23.10 -13.94 -1.45
CA ARG A 557 -22.04 -14.94 -1.44
C ARG A 557 -21.96 -15.65 -0.10
N ASP A 558 -21.90 -14.90 0.98
CA ASP A 558 -21.72 -15.43 2.34
C ASP A 558 -22.95 -16.18 2.80
N THR A 559 -24.15 -15.71 2.41
CA THR A 559 -25.42 -16.39 2.67
C THR A 559 -25.52 -17.75 1.94
N GLN A 560 -24.96 -17.87 0.74
CA GLN A 560 -24.92 -19.16 0.03
C GLN A 560 -24.04 -20.20 0.75
N ILE A 561 -23.03 -19.76 1.47
CA ILE A 561 -22.06 -20.64 2.15
C ILE A 561 -22.50 -20.94 3.58
N PHE A 562 -22.96 -19.93 4.32
CA PHE A 562 -23.34 -20.04 5.74
C PHE A 562 -24.84 -20.20 5.98
N GLY A 563 -25.68 -20.05 4.95
CA GLY A 563 -27.13 -19.90 5.12
C GLY A 563 -27.50 -18.50 5.61
N GLN A 564 -28.75 -18.32 6.06
CA GLN A 564 -29.24 -17.02 6.52
C GLN A 564 -28.41 -16.51 7.71
N LEU A 565 -27.82 -15.33 7.55
CA LEU A 565 -27.11 -14.58 8.59
C LEU A 565 -28.09 -13.67 9.32
N LYS A 566 -28.00 -13.61 10.66
CA LYS A 566 -29.04 -13.00 11.51
C LYS A 566 -28.76 -11.57 11.91
N ASP A 567 -27.50 -11.24 12.10
CA ASP A 567 -27.07 -9.98 12.64
C ASP A 567 -25.70 -9.56 12.06
N LEU A 568 -25.28 -8.36 12.37
CA LEU A 568 -24.01 -7.80 11.90
C LEU A 568 -22.79 -8.63 12.35
N PRO A 569 -22.66 -9.09 13.62
CA PRO A 569 -21.56 -9.96 14.02
C PRO A 569 -21.45 -11.28 13.24
N GLU A 570 -22.57 -11.96 12.98
CA GLU A 570 -22.58 -13.18 12.17
C GLU A 570 -22.14 -12.87 10.73
N PHE A 571 -22.60 -11.77 10.16
CA PHE A 571 -22.20 -11.36 8.81
C PHE A 571 -20.71 -11.00 8.73
N VAL A 572 -20.20 -10.19 9.66
CA VAL A 572 -18.76 -9.85 9.74
C VAL A 572 -17.92 -11.14 9.83
N SER A 573 -18.30 -12.05 10.73
CA SER A 573 -17.58 -13.31 10.95
C SER A 573 -17.54 -14.19 9.71
N ALA A 574 -18.70 -14.40 9.07
CA ALA A 574 -18.83 -15.21 7.86
C ALA A 574 -18.04 -14.60 6.69
N SER A 575 -18.19 -13.29 6.48
CA SER A 575 -17.57 -12.57 5.39
C SER A 575 -16.04 -12.55 5.50
N GLN A 576 -15.51 -12.28 6.69
CA GLN A 576 -14.05 -12.30 6.91
C GLN A 576 -13.47 -13.72 6.79
N TRP A 577 -14.19 -14.76 7.19
CA TRP A 577 -13.73 -16.12 6.98
C TRP A 577 -13.60 -16.45 5.49
N ILE A 578 -14.61 -16.14 4.67
CA ILE A 578 -14.53 -16.42 3.23
C ILE A 578 -13.44 -15.56 2.55
N GLN A 579 -13.28 -14.30 2.96
CA GLN A 579 -12.15 -13.50 2.50
C GLN A 579 -10.81 -14.18 2.83
N ALA A 580 -10.61 -14.61 4.07
CA ALA A 580 -9.39 -15.24 4.54
C ALA A 580 -9.11 -16.57 3.84
N GLU A 581 -10.14 -17.44 3.72
CA GLU A 581 -10.07 -18.72 3.02
C GLU A 581 -9.67 -18.54 1.55
N SER A 582 -10.34 -17.60 0.87
CA SER A 582 -10.08 -17.29 -0.53
C SER A 582 -8.63 -16.82 -0.75
N ILE A 583 -8.18 -15.83 0.02
CA ILE A 583 -6.84 -15.23 -0.12
C ILE A 583 -5.75 -16.25 0.23
N ARG A 584 -5.91 -17.00 1.34
CA ARG A 584 -4.94 -18.02 1.72
C ARG A 584 -4.75 -19.04 0.60
N PHE A 585 -5.85 -19.59 0.05
CA PHE A 585 -5.74 -20.56 -1.01
C PHE A 585 -5.03 -20.02 -2.26
N MET A 586 -5.38 -18.78 -2.68
CA MET A 586 -4.73 -18.12 -3.82
C MET A 586 -3.23 -17.92 -3.60
N VAL A 587 -2.83 -17.41 -2.44
CA VAL A 587 -1.41 -17.21 -2.08
C VAL A 587 -0.65 -18.54 -2.06
N GLU A 588 -1.19 -19.55 -1.40
CA GLU A 588 -0.57 -20.87 -1.33
C GLU A 588 -0.45 -21.53 -2.71
N ALA A 589 -1.50 -21.42 -3.54
CA ALA A 589 -1.49 -21.95 -4.91
C ALA A 589 -0.44 -21.27 -5.78
N ASN A 590 -0.26 -19.96 -5.65
CA ASN A 590 0.79 -19.20 -6.34
C ASN A 590 2.19 -19.63 -5.87
N ARG A 591 2.40 -19.75 -4.55
CA ARG A 591 3.69 -20.18 -3.97
C ARG A 591 4.07 -21.61 -4.36
N ARG A 592 3.14 -22.53 -4.50
CA ARG A 592 3.41 -23.91 -4.94
C ARG A 592 4.10 -23.98 -6.31
N ARG A 593 3.96 -22.94 -7.14
CA ARG A 593 4.52 -22.86 -8.49
C ARG A 593 5.79 -22.00 -8.61
N ALA A 594 6.42 -21.64 -7.48
CA ALA A 594 7.67 -20.87 -7.51
C ALA A 594 8.82 -21.72 -8.10
N PHE A 595 9.61 -21.21 -9.04
CA PHE A 595 9.69 -19.91 -9.70
C PHE A 595 9.12 -19.92 -11.14
N HIS A 596 8.20 -20.84 -11.48
CA HIS A 596 7.38 -20.65 -12.66
C HIS A 596 6.49 -19.41 -12.46
N SER A 597 5.80 -19.33 -11.33
CA SER A 597 5.21 -18.08 -10.83
C SER A 597 6.18 -17.44 -9.83
N SER A 598 6.62 -16.21 -10.07
CA SER A 598 7.65 -15.58 -9.24
C SER A 598 7.10 -14.65 -8.18
N GLY A 599 5.78 -14.57 -8.06
CA GLY A 599 5.14 -13.78 -7.00
C GLY A 599 3.70 -13.40 -7.27
N SER A 600 3.13 -12.78 -6.26
CA SER A 600 1.76 -12.29 -6.31
C SER A 600 1.53 -11.12 -5.35
N LEU A 601 0.66 -10.18 -5.74
CA LEU A 601 0.35 -8.97 -4.99
C LEU A 601 -1.15 -8.93 -4.68
N ILE A 602 -1.51 -8.99 -3.39
CA ILE A 602 -2.91 -9.01 -2.96
C ILE A 602 -3.53 -7.61 -3.18
N TRP A 603 -4.67 -7.53 -3.84
CA TRP A 603 -5.53 -6.36 -3.92
C TRP A 603 -6.57 -6.42 -2.81
N GLN A 604 -6.50 -5.59 -1.78
CA GLN A 604 -5.51 -4.55 -1.51
C GLN A 604 -5.12 -4.55 -0.03
N PHE A 605 -4.02 -3.89 0.31
CA PHE A 605 -3.59 -3.85 1.70
C PHE A 605 -4.49 -2.95 2.54
N ASN A 606 -4.63 -1.68 2.15
CA ASN A 606 -5.31 -0.62 2.89
C ASN A 606 -6.46 0.00 2.11
N GLU A 607 -7.15 0.96 2.70
CA GLU A 607 -8.22 1.74 2.10
C GLU A 607 -8.12 3.23 2.50
N PRO A 608 -8.46 4.19 1.59
CA PRO A 608 -8.40 5.63 1.86
C PRO A 608 -9.62 6.19 2.56
N TRP A 609 -10.64 5.39 2.74
CA TRP A 609 -11.94 5.74 3.29
C TRP A 609 -12.52 4.53 4.02
N PRO A 610 -13.16 4.70 5.18
CA PRO A 610 -13.68 3.57 5.94
C PRO A 610 -14.84 2.89 5.22
N ASN A 611 -14.52 1.91 4.38
CA ASN A 611 -15.51 1.05 3.74
C ASN A 611 -16.11 0.07 4.75
N ILE A 612 -17.33 -0.34 4.51
CA ILE A 612 -17.97 -1.44 5.27
C ILE A 612 -17.78 -2.79 4.59
N THR A 613 -17.60 -2.80 3.27
CA THR A 613 -17.17 -3.98 2.49
C THR A 613 -16.07 -3.55 1.52
N CYS A 614 -14.96 -4.25 1.52
CA CYS A 614 -13.82 -3.96 0.66
C CYS A 614 -12.88 -5.16 0.59
N THR A 615 -12.07 -5.21 -0.45
CA THR A 615 -11.00 -6.21 -0.60
C THR A 615 -9.80 -5.98 0.32
N CYS A 616 -9.72 -4.84 1.02
CA CYS A 616 -8.61 -4.53 1.93
C CYS A 616 -8.43 -5.57 3.04
N LEU A 617 -7.16 -5.77 3.45
CA LEU A 617 -6.77 -6.61 4.59
C LEU A 617 -6.64 -5.82 5.88
N TYR A 618 -6.33 -4.53 5.77
CA TYR A 618 -6.06 -3.58 6.83
C TYR A 618 -6.96 -2.36 6.63
N THR A 619 -7.85 -2.10 7.60
CA THR A 619 -8.91 -1.09 7.43
C THR A 619 -8.39 0.32 7.59
N TYR A 620 -9.21 1.31 7.21
CA TYR A 620 -8.93 2.73 7.43
C TYR A 620 -8.60 3.06 8.88
N TYR A 621 -9.21 2.37 9.83
CA TYR A 621 -8.98 2.54 11.28
C TYR A 621 -7.85 1.66 11.84
N ASP A 622 -6.97 1.15 11.01
CA ASP A 622 -5.82 0.31 11.39
C ASP A 622 -6.19 -1.04 12.03
N GLU A 623 -7.38 -1.56 11.72
CA GLU A 623 -7.82 -2.88 12.17
C GLU A 623 -7.42 -3.95 11.13
N ALA A 624 -6.68 -4.96 11.55
CA ALA A 624 -6.33 -6.10 10.70
C ALA A 624 -7.50 -7.10 10.65
N LYS A 625 -7.97 -7.43 9.43
CA LYS A 625 -9.02 -8.45 9.24
C LYS A 625 -8.44 -9.87 9.30
N MET A 626 -9.31 -10.89 9.39
CA MET A 626 -8.90 -12.30 9.37
C MET A 626 -8.01 -12.62 8.16
N GLY A 627 -8.32 -12.04 7.01
CA GLY A 627 -7.52 -12.17 5.78
C GLY A 627 -6.07 -11.73 5.92
N TYR A 628 -5.79 -10.72 6.73
CA TYR A 628 -4.43 -10.28 7.04
C TYR A 628 -3.63 -11.38 7.74
N PHE A 629 -4.18 -11.98 8.78
CA PHE A 629 -3.47 -13.01 9.56
C PHE A 629 -3.27 -14.31 8.77
N TRP A 630 -4.25 -14.71 7.97
CA TRP A 630 -4.12 -15.91 7.14
C TRP A 630 -3.17 -15.71 5.97
N ALA A 631 -3.11 -14.50 5.40
CA ALA A 631 -2.07 -14.14 4.42
C ALA A 631 -0.67 -14.08 5.07
N LYS A 632 -0.56 -13.53 6.30
CA LYS A 632 0.67 -13.53 7.10
C LYS A 632 1.20 -14.95 7.28
N ASP A 633 0.34 -15.90 7.62
CA ASP A 633 0.69 -17.32 7.75
C ASP A 633 1.13 -17.92 6.41
N ALA A 634 0.37 -17.68 5.34
CA ALA A 634 0.69 -18.17 4.00
C ALA A 634 2.01 -17.59 3.43
N PHE A 635 2.45 -16.43 3.92
CA PHE A 635 3.70 -15.77 3.56
C PHE A 635 4.90 -16.09 4.47
N LYS A 636 4.75 -16.95 5.48
CA LYS A 636 5.87 -17.37 6.34
C LYS A 636 7.06 -17.88 5.50
N PRO A 637 8.31 -17.63 5.95
CA PRO A 637 9.50 -18.13 5.25
C PRO A 637 9.55 -19.66 5.15
N PHE A 638 9.01 -20.37 6.12
CA PHE A 638 8.82 -21.82 6.15
C PHE A 638 7.32 -22.07 6.36
N HIS A 639 6.64 -22.64 5.34
CA HIS A 639 5.18 -22.79 5.35
C HIS A 639 4.73 -24.12 4.77
N VAL A 640 3.91 -24.85 5.56
CA VAL A 640 3.24 -26.08 5.11
C VAL A 640 1.83 -25.73 4.62
N SER A 641 1.51 -26.12 3.39
CA SER A 641 0.20 -25.88 2.79
C SER A 641 -0.46 -27.15 2.27
N LEU A 642 -1.79 -27.07 2.14
CA LEU A 642 -2.62 -28.14 1.60
C LEU A 642 -3.15 -27.73 0.21
N ASP A 643 -2.96 -28.58 -0.77
CA ASP A 643 -3.63 -28.48 -2.07
C ASP A 643 -4.89 -29.36 -2.05
N TYR A 644 -6.04 -28.78 -2.33
CA TYR A 644 -7.36 -29.43 -2.37
C TYR A 644 -8.24 -28.76 -3.43
N ARG A 645 -9.37 -29.41 -3.77
CA ARG A 645 -10.20 -28.95 -4.89
C ARG A 645 -11.62 -28.55 -4.49
N THR A 646 -12.03 -28.80 -3.26
CA THR A 646 -13.38 -28.48 -2.77
C THR A 646 -13.40 -28.43 -1.25
N LEU A 647 -14.31 -27.62 -0.69
CA LEU A 647 -14.58 -27.55 0.76
C LEU A 647 -15.51 -28.67 1.25
N ASN A 648 -16.20 -29.35 0.33
CA ASN A 648 -17.12 -30.45 0.66
C ASN A 648 -16.84 -31.70 -0.19
N PRO A 649 -15.69 -32.37 0.03
CA PRO A 649 -15.35 -33.59 -0.70
C PRO A 649 -16.38 -34.67 -0.42
N MET A 650 -16.69 -35.50 -1.45
CA MET A 650 -17.66 -36.57 -1.40
C MET A 650 -16.96 -37.93 -1.53
N GLY A 651 -17.32 -38.88 -0.66
CA GLY A 651 -16.77 -40.24 -0.65
C GLY A 651 -15.35 -40.34 -0.15
N GLU A 652 -14.39 -39.73 -0.81
CA GLU A 652 -12.98 -39.75 -0.45
C GLU A 652 -12.43 -38.30 -0.45
N PHE A 653 -11.64 -37.94 0.56
CA PHE A 653 -10.81 -36.73 0.55
C PHE A 653 -9.55 -37.02 -0.26
N VAL A 654 -9.23 -36.11 -1.20
CA VAL A 654 -8.01 -36.17 -2.01
C VAL A 654 -7.32 -34.81 -1.94
N GLY A 655 -6.07 -34.80 -1.55
CA GLY A 655 -5.25 -33.60 -1.47
C GLY A 655 -3.77 -33.89 -1.45
N SER A 656 -2.94 -32.86 -1.36
CA SER A 656 -1.50 -33.02 -1.20
C SER A 656 -0.89 -31.97 -0.29
N LEU A 657 0.10 -32.36 0.50
CA LEU A 657 0.90 -31.47 1.31
C LEU A 657 2.07 -30.93 0.51
N TRP A 658 2.26 -29.62 0.65
CA TRP A 658 3.36 -28.89 0.06
C TRP A 658 4.13 -28.15 1.13
N LEU A 659 5.44 -28.00 0.93
CA LEU A 659 6.30 -27.19 1.77
C LEU A 659 6.96 -26.10 0.92
N SER A 660 6.78 -24.84 1.32
CA SER A 660 7.41 -23.67 0.72
C SER A 660 8.48 -23.10 1.66
N ARG A 661 9.68 -22.80 1.13
CA ARG A 661 10.82 -22.31 1.92
C ARG A 661 11.58 -21.22 1.19
N ASP A 662 11.92 -20.15 1.88
CA ASP A 662 12.71 -19.05 1.30
C ASP A 662 14.21 -19.34 1.28
N ASP A 663 14.72 -20.27 2.10
CA ASP A 663 16.14 -20.61 2.22
C ASP A 663 16.63 -21.60 1.14
N CYS A 664 15.76 -22.39 0.55
CA CYS A 664 16.05 -23.35 -0.53
C CYS A 664 17.26 -24.28 -0.27
N ALA A 665 17.58 -24.61 0.99
CA ALA A 665 18.67 -25.51 1.30
C ALA A 665 18.34 -26.96 0.88
N ALA A 666 19.26 -27.64 0.18
CA ALA A 666 19.09 -29.03 -0.26
C ALA A 666 19.62 -30.04 0.77
N GLY A 667 19.03 -31.24 0.77
CA GLY A 667 19.54 -32.37 1.56
C GLY A 667 19.04 -32.47 2.99
N GLU A 668 18.27 -31.49 3.46
CA GLU A 668 17.58 -31.56 4.74
C GLU A 668 16.36 -32.49 4.66
N THR A 669 15.99 -33.12 5.78
CA THR A 669 14.80 -33.97 5.86
C THR A 669 13.68 -33.25 6.57
N ALA A 670 12.53 -33.12 5.90
CA ALA A 670 11.30 -32.65 6.51
C ALA A 670 10.48 -33.84 7.04
N VAL A 671 9.96 -33.67 8.25
CA VAL A 671 8.96 -34.56 8.84
C VAL A 671 7.61 -33.90 8.75
N LEU A 672 6.64 -34.55 8.12
CA LEU A 672 5.28 -34.07 7.91
C LEU A 672 4.31 -34.89 8.74
N HIS A 673 3.31 -34.22 9.28
CA HIS A 673 2.20 -34.86 10.00
C HIS A 673 0.89 -34.19 9.61
N TRP A 674 -0.18 -34.98 9.54
CA TRP A 674 -1.53 -34.48 9.31
C TRP A 674 -2.55 -35.25 10.15
N GLU A 675 -3.61 -34.56 10.56
CA GLU A 675 -4.72 -35.08 11.34
C GLU A 675 -6.04 -34.53 10.82
N ALA A 676 -6.98 -35.39 10.49
CA ALA A 676 -8.39 -35.02 10.36
C ALA A 676 -9.05 -35.08 11.73
N LEU A 677 -9.61 -33.97 12.18
CA LEU A 677 -10.12 -33.74 13.53
C LEU A 677 -11.62 -33.49 13.51
N ALA A 678 -12.39 -34.17 14.33
CA ALA A 678 -13.74 -33.78 14.70
C ALA A 678 -13.69 -32.48 15.53
N MET A 679 -14.81 -31.75 15.61
CA MET A 679 -14.86 -30.50 16.38
C MET A 679 -14.75 -30.67 17.89
N ASP A 680 -14.86 -31.88 18.39
CA ASP A 680 -14.57 -32.25 19.80
C ASP A 680 -13.10 -32.62 20.06
N GLY A 681 -12.22 -32.49 19.04
CA GLY A 681 -10.80 -32.80 19.14
C GLY A 681 -10.42 -34.26 18.89
N ARG A 682 -11.39 -35.16 18.66
CA ARG A 682 -11.07 -36.56 18.30
C ARG A 682 -10.36 -36.63 16.96
N VAL A 683 -9.26 -37.37 16.91
CA VAL A 683 -8.57 -37.72 15.67
C VAL A 683 -9.38 -38.76 14.92
N LEU A 684 -9.82 -38.39 13.72
CA LEU A 684 -10.60 -39.28 12.83
C LEU A 684 -9.67 -40.09 11.93
N PHE A 685 -8.70 -39.43 11.36
CA PHE A 685 -7.64 -39.99 10.54
C PHE A 685 -6.35 -39.25 10.79
N CYS A 686 -5.21 -39.88 10.63
CA CYS A 686 -3.89 -39.21 10.70
C CYS A 686 -2.86 -39.96 9.86
N GLY A 687 -1.75 -39.25 9.60
CA GLY A 687 -0.60 -39.84 8.94
C GLY A 687 0.66 -39.01 9.11
N THR A 688 1.79 -39.66 8.91
CA THR A 688 3.12 -39.06 8.98
C THR A 688 3.95 -39.49 7.76
N GLY A 689 4.91 -38.68 7.42
CA GLY A 689 5.89 -38.98 6.38
C GLY A 689 7.16 -38.19 6.53
N GLU A 690 8.21 -38.67 5.90
CA GLU A 690 9.50 -38.00 5.85
C GLU A 690 9.91 -37.82 4.39
N MET A 691 10.56 -36.71 4.09
CA MET A 691 11.02 -36.39 2.76
C MET A 691 12.35 -35.64 2.79
N ALA A 692 13.33 -36.09 2.03
CA ALA A 692 14.53 -35.31 1.74
C ALA A 692 14.16 -34.16 0.79
N LEU A 693 14.43 -32.92 1.21
CA LEU A 693 14.03 -31.73 0.48
C LEU A 693 15.00 -31.45 -0.68
N PRO A 694 14.52 -31.27 -1.90
CA PRO A 694 15.33 -30.71 -2.98
C PRO A 694 15.60 -29.23 -2.71
N GLY A 695 16.65 -28.68 -3.28
CA GLY A 695 17.02 -27.26 -3.13
C GLY A 695 16.15 -26.33 -3.96
N VAL A 696 14.82 -26.41 -3.78
CA VAL A 696 13.84 -25.57 -4.48
C VAL A 696 12.89 -24.89 -3.48
N HIS A 697 12.27 -23.80 -3.93
CA HIS A 697 11.40 -22.98 -3.06
C HIS A 697 10.14 -23.72 -2.61
N SER A 698 9.51 -24.49 -3.47
CA SER A 698 8.30 -25.24 -3.13
C SER A 698 8.37 -26.68 -3.56
N THR A 699 7.95 -27.61 -2.70
CA THR A 699 8.03 -29.04 -2.91
C THR A 699 6.73 -29.73 -2.54
N ARG A 700 6.20 -30.57 -3.42
CA ARG A 700 5.12 -31.51 -3.09
C ARG A 700 5.69 -32.63 -2.24
N CYS A 701 5.20 -32.77 -1.01
CA CYS A 701 5.79 -33.66 -0.02
C CYS A 701 5.02 -34.97 0.18
N MET A 702 3.69 -34.92 0.12
CA MET A 702 2.86 -36.11 0.43
C MET A 702 1.50 -36.00 -0.23
N ASP A 703 0.97 -37.12 -0.72
CA ASP A 703 -0.42 -37.23 -1.15
C ASP A 703 -1.28 -37.72 0.01
N LEU A 704 -2.46 -37.11 0.17
CA LEU A 704 -3.46 -37.46 1.18
C LEU A 704 -4.65 -38.10 0.50
N ARG A 705 -5.04 -39.30 1.03
CA ARG A 705 -6.27 -39.98 0.66
C ARG A 705 -6.85 -40.65 1.87
N PHE A 706 -8.12 -40.35 2.18
CA PHE A 706 -8.86 -41.01 3.26
C PHE A 706 -10.37 -40.91 3.01
N PRO A 707 -11.18 -41.86 3.50
CA PRO A 707 -12.64 -41.76 3.39
C PRO A 707 -13.12 -40.46 4.05
N VAL A 708 -14.08 -39.78 3.42
CA VAL A 708 -14.71 -38.61 4.06
C VAL A 708 -15.31 -39.00 5.40
N PRO A 709 -15.04 -38.27 6.50
CA PRO A 709 -15.60 -38.58 7.81
C PRO A 709 -17.13 -38.57 7.83
N HIS A 710 -17.71 -39.25 8.81
CA HIS A 710 -19.17 -39.20 9.04
C HIS A 710 -19.62 -37.92 9.76
N GLU A 711 -18.69 -37.12 10.27
CA GLU A 711 -18.93 -35.79 10.87
C GLU A 711 -19.42 -34.79 9.82
N THR A 712 -20.42 -33.97 10.19
CA THR A 712 -20.97 -32.94 9.28
C THR A 712 -19.89 -31.91 8.92
N VAL A 713 -19.00 -31.60 9.88
CA VAL A 713 -17.84 -30.71 9.69
C VAL A 713 -16.62 -31.30 10.39
N TYR A 714 -15.46 -31.08 9.80
CA TYR A 714 -14.18 -31.52 10.34
C TYR A 714 -13.07 -30.54 9.91
N ALA A 715 -11.97 -30.58 10.65
CA ALA A 715 -10.77 -29.82 10.29
C ALA A 715 -9.63 -30.77 9.88
N LEU A 716 -8.78 -30.31 8.97
CA LEU A 716 -7.53 -30.97 8.65
C LEU A 716 -6.37 -30.09 9.12
N ARG A 717 -5.69 -30.54 10.17
CA ARG A 717 -4.46 -29.93 10.66
C ARG A 717 -3.28 -30.58 9.96
N VAL A 718 -2.39 -29.74 9.42
CA VAL A 718 -1.17 -30.17 8.76
C VAL A 718 0.02 -29.50 9.44
N SER A 719 1.13 -30.20 9.57
CA SER A 719 2.35 -29.65 10.16
C SER A 719 3.60 -30.19 9.48
N ALA A 720 4.65 -29.38 9.50
CA ALA A 720 5.96 -29.76 9.01
C ALA A 720 7.05 -29.30 9.98
N ARG A 721 8.12 -30.09 10.06
CA ARG A 721 9.34 -29.76 10.79
C ARG A 721 10.56 -30.12 9.96
N CYS A 722 11.52 -29.19 9.90
CA CYS A 722 12.82 -29.38 9.27
C CYS A 722 13.89 -28.71 10.14
N GLY A 723 14.74 -29.49 10.81
CA GLY A 723 15.61 -28.97 11.84
C GLY A 723 14.84 -28.27 12.96
N GLU A 724 15.15 -26.96 13.15
CA GLU A 724 14.48 -26.10 14.12
C GLU A 724 13.23 -25.39 13.54
N GLN A 725 13.12 -25.36 12.22
CA GLN A 725 11.96 -24.76 11.56
C GLN A 725 10.72 -25.64 11.75
N ARG A 726 9.60 -25.01 12.03
CA ARG A 726 8.31 -25.68 12.18
C ARG A 726 7.17 -24.76 11.76
N ASP A 727 6.14 -25.34 11.17
CA ASP A 727 4.88 -24.65 10.84
C ASP A 727 3.71 -25.62 10.93
N SER A 728 2.51 -25.06 11.14
CA SER A 728 1.25 -25.80 11.17
C SER A 728 0.11 -24.94 10.64
N SER A 729 -0.75 -25.55 9.82
CA SER A 729 -1.92 -24.89 9.24
C SER A 729 -3.18 -25.74 9.48
N ILE A 730 -4.35 -25.10 9.58
CA ILE A 730 -5.64 -25.75 9.79
C ILE A 730 -6.58 -25.35 8.65
N TYR A 731 -7.25 -26.35 8.06
CA TYR A 731 -8.21 -26.20 6.97
C TYR A 731 -9.56 -26.80 7.40
N PHE A 732 -10.67 -26.21 6.93
CA PHE A 732 -12.02 -26.54 7.38
C PHE A 732 -12.84 -27.11 6.23
N PHE A 733 -13.50 -28.25 6.48
CA PHE A 733 -14.28 -29.01 5.50
C PHE A 733 -15.64 -29.35 6.03
N SER A 734 -16.56 -29.64 5.11
CA SER A 734 -17.94 -30.04 5.43
C SER A 734 -18.36 -31.23 4.57
N THR A 735 -19.38 -31.97 5.02
CA THR A 735 -20.06 -32.99 4.22
C THR A 735 -21.41 -32.52 3.68
N GLU A 736 -21.79 -31.27 3.98
CA GLU A 736 -23.03 -30.67 3.48
C GLU A 736 -22.92 -30.32 2.00
N GLU A 737 -23.99 -30.59 1.26
CA GLU A 737 -24.07 -30.23 -0.18
C GLU A 737 -24.38 -28.76 -0.40
N THR A 738 -25.10 -28.13 0.54
CA THR A 738 -25.53 -26.72 0.47
C THR A 738 -25.27 -26.04 1.82
N ASN A 739 -25.07 -24.71 1.80
CA ASN A 739 -24.73 -23.97 3.02
C ASN A 739 -23.60 -24.64 3.81
N ILE A 740 -22.55 -25.00 3.09
CA ILE A 740 -21.50 -25.92 3.51
C ILE A 740 -20.85 -25.55 4.85
N TYR A 741 -20.82 -24.29 5.24
CA TYR A 741 -20.26 -23.83 6.50
C TYR A 741 -21.31 -23.49 7.59
N ARG A 742 -22.61 -23.66 7.30
CA ARG A 742 -23.67 -23.44 8.29
C ARG A 742 -23.53 -24.27 9.58
N PRO A 743 -23.07 -25.54 9.53
CA PRO A 743 -22.89 -26.34 10.75
C PRO A 743 -21.88 -25.72 11.73
N TYR A 744 -20.88 -24.98 11.26
CA TYR A 744 -19.92 -24.28 12.12
C TYR A 744 -20.58 -23.19 12.99
N LEU A 745 -21.64 -22.52 12.49
CA LEU A 745 -22.44 -21.57 13.28
C LEU A 745 -23.27 -22.23 14.39
N ARG A 746 -23.40 -23.55 14.38
CA ARG A 746 -24.22 -24.34 15.29
C ARG A 746 -23.42 -25.17 16.29
N LEU A 747 -22.09 -25.06 16.22
CA LEU A 747 -21.23 -25.75 17.19
C LEU A 747 -21.59 -25.32 18.61
N PRO A 748 -21.45 -26.20 19.61
CA PRO A 748 -21.58 -25.82 21.01
C PRO A 748 -20.67 -24.64 21.32
N ALA A 749 -21.16 -23.70 22.12
CA ALA A 749 -20.37 -22.53 22.51
C ALA A 749 -19.09 -23.02 23.24
N PRO A 750 -17.90 -22.59 22.78
CA PRO A 750 -16.67 -22.96 23.45
C PRO A 750 -16.51 -22.17 24.75
N GLU A 751 -15.73 -22.71 25.69
CA GLU A 751 -15.40 -22.05 26.94
C GLU A 751 -13.92 -21.66 26.95
N LEU A 752 -13.65 -20.35 26.85
CA LEU A 752 -12.29 -19.82 26.86
C LEU A 752 -11.88 -19.37 28.27
N LYS A 753 -10.75 -19.86 28.74
CA LYS A 753 -10.02 -19.31 29.86
C LYS A 753 -8.86 -18.46 29.33
N THR A 754 -8.82 -17.20 29.75
CA THR A 754 -7.73 -16.27 29.43
C THR A 754 -6.97 -15.92 30.70
N GLU A 755 -5.65 -15.90 30.61
CA GLU A 755 -4.76 -15.64 31.74
C GLU A 755 -3.58 -14.77 31.26
N LYS A 756 -3.42 -13.60 31.85
CA LYS A 756 -2.22 -12.76 31.62
C LYS A 756 -1.04 -13.40 32.34
N ILE A 757 -0.02 -13.80 31.58
CA ILE A 757 1.16 -14.51 32.09
C ILE A 757 2.38 -13.59 32.24
N GLU A 758 2.43 -12.50 31.47
CA GLU A 758 3.53 -11.54 31.53
C GLU A 758 3.03 -10.15 31.14
N GLU A 759 3.63 -9.12 31.69
CA GLU A 759 3.41 -7.72 31.34
C GLU A 759 4.74 -6.97 31.26
N SER A 760 4.98 -6.31 30.14
CA SER A 760 6.11 -5.42 29.92
C SER A 760 5.62 -4.07 29.37
N PRO A 761 6.42 -3.01 29.36
CA PRO A 761 5.98 -1.72 28.86
C PRO A 761 5.39 -1.79 27.44
N GLY A 762 4.08 -1.55 27.32
CA GLY A 762 3.37 -1.55 26.04
C GLY A 762 3.00 -2.93 25.46
N VAL A 763 3.34 -4.04 26.15
CA VAL A 763 3.04 -5.41 25.67
C VAL A 763 2.54 -6.27 26.81
N GLU A 764 1.47 -7.02 26.57
CA GLU A 764 0.97 -8.07 27.46
C GLU A 764 1.04 -9.42 26.76
N THR A 765 1.44 -10.45 27.50
CA THR A 765 1.42 -11.83 27.01
C THR A 765 0.32 -12.60 27.72
N TRP A 766 -0.56 -13.19 26.93
CA TRP A 766 -1.74 -13.90 27.38
C TRP A 766 -1.70 -15.36 26.99
N ARG A 767 -2.15 -16.23 27.91
CA ARG A 767 -2.47 -17.62 27.59
C ARG A 767 -3.97 -17.75 27.42
N VAL A 768 -4.37 -18.24 26.25
CA VAL A 768 -5.75 -18.54 25.89
C VAL A 768 -5.91 -20.06 25.86
N THR A 769 -6.84 -20.61 26.63
CA THR A 769 -7.10 -22.07 26.74
C THR A 769 -8.55 -22.34 26.42
N ASN A 770 -8.82 -23.32 25.57
CA ASN A 770 -10.18 -23.83 25.36
C ASN A 770 -10.48 -24.91 26.37
N GLN A 771 -11.34 -24.62 27.36
CA GLN A 771 -11.81 -25.57 28.38
C GLN A 771 -13.15 -26.24 28.01
N GLY A 772 -13.77 -25.80 26.89
CA GLY A 772 -15.03 -26.34 26.40
C GLY A 772 -14.91 -27.72 25.75
N ALA A 773 -16.03 -28.29 25.39
CA ALA A 773 -16.10 -29.60 24.73
C ALA A 773 -16.10 -29.54 23.20
N SER A 774 -16.03 -28.35 22.61
CA SER A 774 -15.99 -28.11 21.17
C SER A 774 -14.86 -27.19 20.81
N ALA A 775 -14.39 -27.26 19.56
CA ALA A 775 -13.36 -26.33 19.04
C ALA A 775 -13.80 -24.84 19.14
N ALA A 776 -12.91 -24.03 19.64
CA ALA A 776 -13.03 -22.57 19.62
C ALA A 776 -12.40 -22.06 18.33
N LEU A 777 -13.24 -21.76 17.34
CA LEU A 777 -12.80 -21.37 16.01
C LEU A 777 -12.45 -19.87 15.97
N HIS A 778 -11.46 -19.52 15.20
CA HIS A 778 -11.11 -18.14 14.82
C HIS A 778 -11.18 -17.17 16.01
N ILE A 779 -10.50 -17.53 17.09
CA ILE A 779 -10.44 -16.71 18.32
C ILE A 779 -9.82 -15.38 17.98
N HIS A 780 -10.57 -14.29 18.27
CA HIS A 780 -10.24 -12.92 17.94
C HIS A 780 -10.03 -12.08 19.20
N CYS A 781 -8.95 -11.29 19.19
CA CYS A 781 -8.66 -10.29 20.20
C CYS A 781 -9.55 -9.06 19.96
N LEU A 782 -10.58 -8.89 20.78
CA LEU A 782 -11.64 -7.89 20.54
C LEU A 782 -11.14 -6.46 20.73
N GLU A 783 -11.34 -5.62 19.71
CA GLU A 783 -11.14 -4.18 19.78
C GLU A 783 -12.24 -3.52 20.63
N ARG A 784 -11.87 -2.82 21.71
CA ARG A 784 -12.81 -2.27 22.69
C ARG A 784 -12.70 -0.77 22.95
N SER A 785 -11.70 -0.10 22.38
CA SER A 785 -11.45 1.31 22.66
C SER A 785 -11.55 2.17 21.42
N ASP A 786 -12.04 3.40 21.57
CA ASP A 786 -12.00 4.41 20.52
C ASP A 786 -10.68 5.19 20.52
N GLN A 787 -9.92 5.12 21.62
CA GLN A 787 -8.63 5.77 21.74
C GLN A 787 -7.45 4.82 21.44
N TRP A 788 -7.57 3.53 21.77
CA TRP A 788 -6.49 2.57 21.68
C TRP A 788 -6.76 1.49 20.64
N LEU A 789 -5.72 1.07 19.96
CA LEU A 789 -5.67 -0.15 19.17
C LEU A 789 -5.04 -1.27 20.00
N THR A 790 -5.68 -2.42 19.95
CA THR A 790 -5.16 -3.68 20.48
C THR A 790 -4.55 -4.47 19.33
N LEU A 791 -3.24 -4.72 19.38
CA LEU A 791 -2.45 -5.28 18.28
C LEU A 791 -1.88 -6.65 18.69
N PRO A 792 -2.64 -7.76 18.51
CA PRO A 792 -2.15 -9.09 18.77
C PRO A 792 -1.11 -9.50 17.71
N GLU A 793 -0.08 -10.23 18.14
CA GLU A 793 0.91 -10.82 17.22
C GLU A 793 0.29 -11.92 16.35
N GLU A 794 -0.60 -12.71 16.94
CA GLU A 794 -1.41 -13.73 16.29
C GLU A 794 -2.89 -13.52 16.64
N ASP A 795 -3.77 -13.70 15.66
CA ASP A 795 -5.22 -13.55 15.83
C ASP A 795 -5.99 -14.54 14.93
N PHE A 796 -7.28 -14.68 15.17
CA PHE A 796 -8.14 -15.58 14.42
C PHE A 796 -7.63 -17.04 14.39
N PHE A 797 -7.02 -17.50 15.47
CA PHE A 797 -6.54 -18.87 15.64
C PHE A 797 -7.61 -19.80 16.20
N THR A 798 -7.44 -21.11 16.00
CA THR A 798 -8.37 -22.14 16.47
C THR A 798 -7.73 -22.98 17.55
N LEU A 799 -8.49 -23.28 18.62
CA LEU A 799 -8.10 -24.19 19.69
C LEU A 799 -9.13 -25.32 19.85
N PHE A 800 -8.68 -26.57 19.76
CA PHE A 800 -9.48 -27.70 20.11
C PHE A 800 -9.59 -27.86 21.63
N PRO A 801 -10.54 -28.68 22.15
CA PRO A 801 -10.69 -28.91 23.59
C PRO A 801 -9.37 -29.25 24.29
N GLY A 802 -9.06 -28.54 25.37
CA GLY A 802 -7.83 -28.70 26.15
C GLY A 802 -6.59 -28.03 25.57
N GLU A 803 -6.62 -27.46 24.36
CA GLU A 803 -5.47 -26.78 23.79
C GLU A 803 -5.33 -25.37 24.35
N SER A 804 -4.08 -24.86 24.34
CA SER A 804 -3.72 -23.53 24.76
C SER A 804 -2.79 -22.88 23.75
N ARG A 805 -2.87 -21.53 23.64
CA ARG A 805 -1.94 -20.70 22.87
C ARG A 805 -1.51 -19.52 23.70
N THR A 806 -0.25 -19.12 23.54
CA THR A 806 0.28 -17.89 24.11
C THR A 806 0.32 -16.83 23.01
N VAL A 807 -0.24 -15.66 23.30
CA VAL A 807 -0.34 -14.54 22.36
C VAL A 807 0.20 -13.28 23.01
N SER A 808 1.11 -12.60 22.34
CA SER A 808 1.57 -11.27 22.70
C SER A 808 0.64 -10.21 22.10
N VAL A 809 0.24 -9.25 22.93
CA VAL A 809 -0.66 -8.17 22.54
C VAL A 809 0.02 -6.84 22.89
N SER A 810 0.26 -6.04 21.88
CA SER A 810 0.76 -4.67 22.05
C SER A 810 -0.37 -3.66 21.92
N PHE A 811 -0.11 -2.42 22.33
CA PHE A 811 -1.10 -1.35 22.33
C PHE A 811 -0.51 -0.11 21.70
N ARG A 812 -1.34 0.60 20.92
CA ARG A 812 -1.00 1.87 20.32
C ARG A 812 -2.20 2.81 20.42
N GLU A 813 -1.96 4.09 20.72
CA GLU A 813 -3.00 5.09 20.56
C GLU A 813 -3.39 5.21 19.07
N ARG A 814 -4.68 5.38 18.80
CA ARG A 814 -5.16 5.65 17.45
C ARG A 814 -4.66 7.00 16.97
N PHE A 815 -4.26 7.06 15.72
CA PHE A 815 -3.93 8.34 15.10
C PHE A 815 -5.17 9.22 15.01
N ARG A 816 -4.99 10.48 15.35
CA ARG A 816 -6.01 11.51 15.19
C ARG A 816 -5.49 12.51 14.18
N TYR A 817 -6.02 12.43 12.98
CA TYR A 817 -5.70 13.34 11.90
C TYR A 817 -6.89 13.41 10.93
N GLY A 818 -6.84 14.31 9.94
CA GLY A 818 -7.90 14.43 8.99
C GLY A 818 -9.24 14.80 9.66
N PHE A 819 -10.28 14.11 9.27
CA PHE A 819 -11.62 14.34 9.80
C PHE A 819 -11.82 13.76 11.20
N ASP A 820 -10.99 12.84 11.66
CA ASP A 820 -11.09 12.21 12.98
C ASP A 820 -10.30 12.96 14.08
N GLU A 821 -9.55 14.01 13.75
CA GLU A 821 -8.74 14.76 14.71
C GLU A 821 -9.57 15.38 15.86
N TYR A 822 -10.79 15.79 15.58
CA TYR A 822 -11.69 16.45 16.52
C TYR A 822 -12.83 15.55 17.01
N ALA A 823 -12.77 14.24 16.78
CA ALA A 823 -13.73 13.32 17.35
C ALA A 823 -13.71 13.44 18.88
N ASP A 824 -14.90 13.66 19.50
CA ASP A 824 -15.06 13.69 20.94
C ASP A 824 -14.79 12.29 21.52
N VAL A 825 -13.50 11.98 21.72
CA VAL A 825 -13.09 10.75 22.37
C VAL A 825 -12.77 11.07 23.82
N ARG A 826 -13.54 10.47 24.72
CA ARG A 826 -13.22 10.54 26.16
C ARG A 826 -11.86 9.91 26.38
N ALA A 827 -11.03 10.55 27.23
CA ALA A 827 -9.76 9.97 27.64
C ALA A 827 -10.04 8.62 28.33
N GLU A 828 -9.62 7.54 27.70
CA GLU A 828 -9.74 6.18 28.19
C GLU A 828 -8.38 5.67 28.63
N GLY A 829 -8.36 4.87 29.69
CA GLY A 829 -7.19 4.05 29.98
C GLY A 829 -7.02 2.94 28.94
N LYS A 830 -5.85 2.33 28.92
CA LYS A 830 -5.58 1.12 28.12
C LYS A 830 -6.71 0.10 28.33
N PRO A 831 -7.31 -0.44 27.25
CA PRO A 831 -8.42 -1.39 27.37
C PRO A 831 -7.98 -2.75 27.90
N ASP A 832 -8.91 -3.46 28.54
CA ASP A 832 -8.72 -4.87 28.87
C ASP A 832 -8.68 -5.71 27.59
N VAL A 833 -7.77 -6.68 27.54
CA VAL A 833 -7.68 -7.65 26.46
C VAL A 833 -8.77 -8.70 26.63
N VAL A 834 -9.57 -8.90 25.58
CA VAL A 834 -10.66 -9.89 25.57
C VAL A 834 -10.58 -10.73 24.30
N PHE A 835 -10.53 -12.04 24.43
CA PHE A 835 -10.57 -12.97 23.31
C PHE A 835 -11.96 -13.59 23.17
N ILE A 836 -12.51 -13.53 21.96
CA ILE A 836 -13.84 -14.11 21.66
C ILE A 836 -13.75 -15.08 20.48
N PRO A 837 -14.48 -16.20 20.53
CA PRO A 837 -14.50 -17.16 19.44
C PRO A 837 -15.55 -16.81 18.39
N PHE A 838 -15.41 -17.39 17.20
CA PHE A 838 -16.41 -17.38 16.13
C PHE A 838 -17.72 -18.10 16.56
N PRO A 839 -18.91 -17.65 16.14
CA PRO A 839 -19.17 -16.36 15.53
C PRO A 839 -19.11 -15.24 16.56
N LEU A 840 -18.52 -14.10 16.21
CA LEU A 840 -18.09 -13.01 17.10
C LEU A 840 -19.26 -12.26 17.79
N LYS A 841 -20.16 -12.97 18.49
CA LYS A 841 -21.43 -12.45 19.02
C LYS A 841 -21.30 -11.36 20.09
N GLN A 842 -20.15 -11.24 20.74
CA GLN A 842 -19.88 -10.26 21.79
C GLN A 842 -19.39 -8.90 21.28
N MET A 843 -19.39 -8.68 19.96
CA MET A 843 -18.93 -7.42 19.36
C MET A 843 -19.92 -6.25 19.46
N LEU A 844 -21.17 -6.48 19.88
CA LEU A 844 -22.13 -5.41 20.12
C LEU A 844 -21.95 -4.85 21.52
N PRO A 845 -22.09 -3.52 21.73
CA PRO A 845 -21.94 -2.89 23.05
C PRO A 845 -22.97 -3.40 24.05
#